data_a483bdc8b20500304a6fd6e0a4842834
#
_entry.id   a483bdc8b20500304a6fd6e0a4842834
#
_cell.length_a   1.000
_cell.length_b   1.000
_cell.length_c   1.000
_cell.angle_alpha   90.00
_cell.angle_beta   90.00
_cell.angle_gamma   90.00
#
_symmetry.space_group_name_H-M   'P 1'
#
loop_
_entity.id
_entity.type
_entity.pdbx_description
1 polymer ?
#
loop_
_entity_poly.entity_id
_entity_poly.type
_entity_poly.pdbx_seq_one_letter_code
_entity_poly.pdbx_strand_id
1 'polypeptide(L)'
;MNKKRLLSCIIAASSLLGAYAQPHTFDVNTKKVGAALQPTMYGIFFEDINYAADGGLYGELVKNRSFEFPDALMGWKAFGKFEVKNDGPFERCPHYVVLNYSGHNDAATGLQNEGYFGIGIEKDEEYRFTVWAKTVSGDANVEVSLVDESTMEEHQEFATAELKVSGNEWKKYELILKSPKTVQKANLRLLLKGKNGVALEHVSLFPKHTLKDRENGMRRDLAQALYDLHPGVFRFPGGCIVEGSSLDQRYQWKNSIGPVENRPLNGNRWLSTFNYRLFPDYYQSYGLGFYEYFLLSEDIGAEPLPVLNVGMACQFQNHNDPSAHVAVKDLQPYIQDCLDLIEFANGDVNTTWGKKRAEMGHPAPFNLKFLAVGNEQWDDLYYERLRPFVKAIKAKYPNIKLIGTSGPDSEGEMFEKGWKAMKELKADLVDEHFYRDEHWFLSHGLRYEGYDRKGPKVFAGEYACHGKGKKWNHFETSLYEAAFMTDLERNADVVDMATYAPLFAHVDGWQWRPDMIWYDNTRMFKSVSYYVQQMYACNKGTNVLPLTMNGKSVAGQEGQDGLFASAVVDKKKGEIIVKVANTSDKAQDVTLNLNGLKGSRSATATTLQSDNMDAENTLDNPNLIRPVETTATCVSKKNMTVLNDKLPAKSFRMYKIK
;
A
#
# COMPACT_ATOMS: atom_id res chain seq x y z
N MET A 1 61.70 -8.67 -77.94
CA MET A 1 61.38 -9.59 -76.84
C MET A 1 60.75 -8.80 -75.74
N ASN A 2 59.39 -8.78 -75.62
CA ASN A 2 58.72 -8.17 -74.53
C ASN A 2 57.47 -8.95 -74.17
N LYS A 3 57.51 -9.56 -73.02
CA LYS A 3 56.36 -10.31 -72.47
C LYS A 3 55.37 -9.35 -71.80
N LYS A 4 54.16 -9.28 -72.32
CA LYS A 4 53.04 -8.65 -71.72
C LYS A 4 52.55 -9.52 -70.57
N ARG A 5 52.51 -8.99 -69.34
CA ARG A 5 51.80 -9.57 -68.22
C ARG A 5 50.35 -8.99 -68.20
N LEU A 6 49.39 -9.88 -68.35
CA LEU A 6 47.98 -9.61 -68.10
C LEU A 6 47.74 -9.62 -66.62
N LEU A 7 47.22 -8.54 -66.07
CA LEU A 7 46.80 -8.44 -64.65
C LEU A 7 45.28 -8.69 -64.61
N SER A 8 44.88 -9.84 -64.10
CA SER A 8 43.46 -10.17 -63.88
C SER A 8 43.03 -9.55 -62.55
N CYS A 9 42.17 -8.53 -62.59
CA CYS A 9 41.47 -8.03 -61.42
C CYS A 9 40.32 -9.00 -61.07
N ILE A 10 40.46 -9.76 -59.99
CA ILE A 10 39.34 -10.47 -59.37
C ILE A 10 38.61 -9.46 -58.46
N ILE A 11 37.43 -9.02 -58.85
CA ILE A 11 36.51 -8.25 -58.05
C ILE A 11 35.86 -9.28 -57.08
N ALA A 12 36.31 -9.31 -55.82
CA ALA A 12 35.59 -9.98 -54.77
C ALA A 12 34.39 -9.16 -54.37
N ALA A 13 33.20 -9.53 -54.85
CA ALA A 13 31.92 -9.01 -54.36
C ALA A 13 31.72 -9.63 -52.96
N SER A 14 32.12 -8.89 -51.90
CA SER A 14 31.72 -9.20 -50.54
C SER A 14 30.23 -8.88 -50.39
N SER A 15 29.40 -9.92 -50.53
CA SER A 15 28.00 -9.88 -50.14
C SER A 15 27.93 -9.62 -48.64
N LEU A 16 27.65 -8.38 -48.25
CA LEU A 16 27.18 -8.03 -46.93
C LEU A 16 25.78 -8.66 -46.76
N LEU A 17 25.74 -9.93 -46.40
CA LEU A 17 24.59 -10.56 -45.79
C LEU A 17 24.47 -9.90 -44.41
N GLY A 18 23.63 -8.88 -44.29
CA GLY A 18 23.18 -8.42 -43.03
C GLY A 18 22.62 -9.63 -42.27
N ALA A 19 23.31 -10.05 -41.20
CA ALA A 19 22.78 -11.04 -40.30
C ALA A 19 21.50 -10.48 -39.70
N TYR A 20 20.34 -10.81 -40.28
CA TYR A 20 19.08 -10.63 -39.60
C TYR A 20 19.16 -11.51 -38.32
N ALA A 21 19.17 -10.88 -37.16
CA ALA A 21 19.03 -11.59 -35.92
C ALA A 21 17.80 -12.49 -36.00
N GLN A 22 17.98 -13.79 -35.71
CA GLN A 22 16.83 -14.71 -35.71
C GLN A 22 15.86 -14.27 -34.62
N PRO A 23 14.55 -14.28 -34.87
CA PRO A 23 13.58 -13.93 -33.84
C PRO A 23 13.72 -14.80 -32.61
N HIS A 24 13.62 -14.19 -31.43
CA HIS A 24 13.56 -14.95 -30.19
C HIS A 24 12.26 -15.76 -30.14
N THR A 25 12.39 -17.07 -30.03
CA THR A 25 11.24 -17.96 -30.05
C THR A 25 10.89 -18.43 -28.64
N PHE A 26 9.70 -18.09 -28.19
CA PHE A 26 9.13 -18.55 -26.92
C PHE A 26 8.20 -19.73 -27.17
N ASP A 27 8.48 -20.85 -26.56
CA ASP A 27 7.65 -22.05 -26.62
C ASP A 27 6.77 -22.13 -25.37
N VAL A 28 5.48 -21.87 -25.55
CA VAL A 28 4.46 -21.98 -24.49
C VAL A 28 3.74 -23.33 -24.61
N ASN A 29 3.87 -24.20 -23.62
CA ASN A 29 3.16 -25.49 -23.62
C ASN A 29 1.76 -25.36 -23.02
N THR A 30 0.76 -25.17 -23.87
CA THR A 30 -0.63 -24.95 -23.43
C THR A 30 -1.32 -26.23 -22.95
N LYS A 31 -0.75 -27.40 -23.19
CA LYS A 31 -1.28 -28.70 -22.74
C LYS A 31 -0.76 -29.11 -21.35
N LYS A 32 0.40 -28.61 -20.95
CA LYS A 32 1.00 -28.89 -19.65
C LYS A 32 0.65 -27.79 -18.67
N VAL A 33 -0.48 -27.95 -18.00
CA VAL A 33 -0.90 -27.02 -16.94
C VAL A 33 -0.03 -27.23 -15.70
N GLY A 34 0.66 -26.17 -15.28
CA GLY A 34 1.53 -26.16 -14.10
C GLY A 34 0.81 -25.81 -12.81
N ALA A 35 1.56 -25.23 -11.86
CA ALA A 35 1.05 -24.86 -10.55
C ALA A 35 -0.17 -23.93 -10.63
N ALA A 36 -1.09 -24.07 -9.65
CA ALA A 36 -2.17 -23.12 -9.49
C ALA A 36 -1.62 -21.81 -8.89
N LEU A 37 -2.05 -20.68 -9.42
CA LEU A 37 -1.81 -19.39 -8.80
C LEU A 37 -2.79 -19.20 -7.65
N GLN A 38 -2.25 -18.79 -6.50
CA GLN A 38 -3.07 -18.48 -5.35
C GLN A 38 -3.92 -17.24 -5.61
N PRO A 39 -5.14 -17.15 -5.08
CA PRO A 39 -5.92 -15.92 -5.13
C PRO A 39 -5.16 -14.72 -4.56
N THR A 40 -4.31 -14.97 -3.57
CA THR A 40 -3.49 -13.99 -2.81
C THR A 40 -2.18 -13.58 -3.48
N MET A 41 -1.84 -14.11 -4.67
CA MET A 41 -0.54 -13.97 -5.32
C MET A 41 -0.04 -12.53 -5.43
N TYR A 42 -0.91 -11.60 -5.79
CA TYR A 42 -0.57 -10.18 -5.89
C TYR A 42 -1.46 -9.39 -4.95
N GLY A 43 -0.84 -8.66 -4.04
CA GLY A 43 -1.54 -7.90 -3.01
C GLY A 43 -0.97 -6.52 -2.80
N ILE A 44 -1.37 -5.90 -1.70
CA ILE A 44 -0.92 -4.57 -1.28
C ILE A 44 -0.44 -4.60 0.15
N PHE A 45 0.56 -3.76 0.43
CA PHE A 45 1.11 -3.50 1.75
C PHE A 45 0.76 -2.08 2.17
N PHE A 46 0.12 -1.91 3.32
CA PHE A 46 -0.16 -0.61 3.90
C PHE A 46 0.65 -0.42 5.19
N GLU A 47 1.29 0.72 5.28
CA GLU A 47 1.91 1.24 6.50
C GLU A 47 1.59 2.72 6.62
N ASP A 48 1.36 3.20 7.85
CA ASP A 48 1.22 4.62 8.12
C ASP A 48 2.60 5.30 8.19
N ILE A 49 3.25 5.36 7.03
CA ILE A 49 4.43 6.16 6.71
C ILE A 49 4.01 7.20 5.68
N ASN A 50 4.70 8.32 5.56
CA ASN A 50 4.43 9.34 4.54
C ASN A 50 3.00 9.96 4.64
N TYR A 51 2.40 9.97 5.84
CA TYR A 51 1.01 10.38 6.11
C TYR A 51 -0.04 9.50 5.42
N ALA A 52 0.24 8.22 5.25
CA ALA A 52 -0.64 7.31 4.51
C ALA A 52 -2.00 7.06 5.18
N ALA A 53 -2.11 7.13 6.51
CA ALA A 53 -3.38 6.98 7.25
C ALA A 53 -4.05 8.34 7.48
N ASP A 54 -3.76 9.00 8.58
CA ASP A 54 -4.25 10.34 8.88
C ASP A 54 -3.65 11.36 7.89
N GLY A 55 -4.50 12.12 7.20
CA GLY A 55 -4.08 13.02 6.12
C GLY A 55 -3.88 12.32 4.76
N GLY A 56 -4.21 11.03 4.68
CA GLY A 56 -4.11 10.21 3.47
C GLY A 56 -5.36 9.40 3.19
N LEU A 57 -5.27 8.08 3.35
CA LEU A 57 -6.35 7.16 3.03
C LEU A 57 -7.58 7.35 3.93
N TYR A 58 -7.39 7.66 5.21
CA TYR A 58 -8.50 7.98 6.12
C TYR A 58 -9.08 9.36 5.79
N GLY A 59 -10.38 9.41 5.56
CA GLY A 59 -11.05 10.63 5.06
C GLY A 59 -11.18 11.79 6.04
N GLU A 60 -10.68 11.69 7.29
CA GLU A 60 -10.67 12.77 8.27
C GLU A 60 -9.76 13.91 7.81
N LEU A 61 -10.32 15.13 7.79
CA LEU A 61 -9.60 16.33 7.33
C LEU A 61 -9.05 17.18 8.47
N VAL A 62 -9.52 16.96 9.71
CA VAL A 62 -9.10 17.72 10.89
C VAL A 62 -7.92 17.06 11.57
N LYS A 63 -6.79 17.75 11.64
CA LYS A 63 -5.62 17.32 12.41
C LYS A 63 -5.87 17.55 13.90
N ASN A 64 -5.45 16.57 14.74
CA ASN A 64 -5.59 16.68 16.21
C ASN A 64 -7.03 16.99 16.64
N ARG A 65 -7.98 16.23 16.12
CA ARG A 65 -9.43 16.45 16.30
C ARG A 65 -9.91 16.43 17.75
N SER A 66 -9.21 15.72 18.64
CA SER A 66 -9.54 15.57 20.06
C SER A 66 -8.55 16.28 20.99
N PHE A 67 -7.70 17.16 20.48
CA PHE A 67 -6.73 17.95 21.26
C PHE A 67 -5.76 17.11 22.11
N GLU A 68 -5.48 15.87 21.70
CA GLU A 68 -4.66 14.91 22.45
C GLU A 68 -3.16 14.93 22.08
N PHE A 69 -2.73 15.74 21.12
CA PHE A 69 -1.31 15.89 20.83
C PHE A 69 -0.58 16.45 22.06
N PRO A 70 0.73 16.20 22.25
CA PRO A 70 1.47 16.70 23.42
C PRO A 70 1.35 18.21 23.64
N ASP A 71 1.28 18.99 22.56
CA ASP A 71 0.71 20.34 22.59
C ASP A 71 -0.75 20.22 22.10
N ALA A 72 -1.68 20.40 23.00
CA ALA A 72 -3.10 20.20 22.72
C ALA A 72 -3.64 21.08 21.56
N LEU A 73 -2.95 22.19 21.26
CA LEU A 73 -3.29 23.07 20.15
C LEU A 73 -2.41 22.86 18.90
N MET A 74 -1.55 21.86 18.88
CA MET A 74 -0.79 21.53 17.66
C MET A 74 -1.75 21.21 16.51
N GLY A 75 -1.59 21.89 15.36
CA GLY A 75 -2.51 21.85 14.23
C GLY A 75 -3.72 22.82 14.36
N TRP A 76 -3.84 23.53 15.48
CA TRP A 76 -4.87 24.52 15.75
C TRP A 76 -4.26 25.90 16.02
N LYS A 77 -4.87 26.91 15.48
CA LYS A 77 -4.65 28.32 15.85
C LYS A 77 -5.83 28.79 16.65
N ALA A 78 -5.62 29.00 17.96
CA ALA A 78 -6.62 29.56 18.84
C ALA A 78 -6.43 31.07 19.00
N PHE A 79 -7.53 31.82 19.10
CA PHE A 79 -7.49 33.28 19.28
C PHE A 79 -8.66 33.75 20.17
N GLY A 80 -8.50 34.91 20.77
CA GLY A 80 -9.44 35.47 21.75
C GLY A 80 -9.33 34.81 23.12
N LYS A 81 -10.41 34.54 23.79
CA LYS A 81 -10.48 33.98 25.14
C LYS A 81 -10.82 32.51 25.12
N PHE A 82 -9.84 31.63 25.29
CA PHE A 82 -9.99 30.19 25.28
C PHE A 82 -9.26 29.54 26.48
N GLU A 83 -9.61 28.28 26.74
CA GLU A 83 -8.96 27.44 27.78
C GLU A 83 -8.95 25.99 27.29
N VAL A 84 -7.84 25.28 27.45
CA VAL A 84 -7.76 23.83 27.25
C VAL A 84 -8.01 23.14 28.59
N LYS A 85 -8.88 22.14 28.61
CA LYS A 85 -9.23 21.33 29.78
C LYS A 85 -9.03 19.84 29.47
N ASN A 86 -8.98 19.01 30.53
CA ASN A 86 -8.70 17.58 30.46
C ASN A 86 -9.67 16.70 31.28
N ASP A 87 -10.88 17.22 31.54
CA ASP A 87 -11.95 16.50 32.23
C ASP A 87 -13.16 16.30 31.28
N GLY A 88 -12.86 15.98 30.02
CA GLY A 88 -13.80 15.78 28.92
C GLY A 88 -14.62 14.48 29.01
N PRO A 89 -15.49 14.23 28.01
CA PRO A 89 -16.46 13.14 28.04
C PRO A 89 -15.85 11.76 27.78
N PHE A 90 -14.63 11.67 27.25
CA PHE A 90 -13.99 10.41 26.85
C PHE A 90 -12.79 10.09 27.72
N GLU A 91 -12.80 8.91 28.34
CA GLU A 91 -11.78 8.50 29.29
C GLU A 91 -10.36 8.52 28.70
N ARG A 92 -10.22 8.12 27.43
CA ARG A 92 -8.93 8.00 26.76
C ARG A 92 -8.59 9.21 25.88
N CYS A 93 -9.52 10.13 25.73
CA CYS A 93 -9.39 11.41 25.02
C CYS A 93 -10.06 12.51 25.85
N PRO A 94 -9.47 12.88 27.02
CA PRO A 94 -10.13 13.79 27.96
C PRO A 94 -9.96 15.27 27.64
N HIS A 95 -9.12 15.65 26.67
CA HIS A 95 -8.87 17.04 26.35
C HIS A 95 -10.00 17.65 25.52
N TYR A 96 -10.28 18.93 25.81
CA TYR A 96 -11.23 19.73 25.05
C TYR A 96 -10.92 21.21 25.17
N VAL A 97 -11.49 22.04 24.30
CA VAL A 97 -11.28 23.49 24.30
C VAL A 97 -12.58 24.19 24.71
N VAL A 98 -12.46 25.16 25.62
CA VAL A 98 -13.54 26.07 26.01
C VAL A 98 -13.31 27.42 25.33
N LEU A 99 -14.27 27.89 24.55
CA LEU A 99 -14.30 29.22 23.97
C LEU A 99 -15.19 30.11 24.82
N ASN A 100 -14.68 31.27 25.26
CA ASN A 100 -15.39 32.23 26.08
C ASN A 100 -15.48 33.60 25.39
N TYR A 101 -16.49 34.37 25.72
CA TYR A 101 -16.60 35.75 25.26
C TYR A 101 -15.42 36.59 25.78
N SER A 102 -14.76 37.33 24.90
CA SER A 102 -13.58 38.14 25.24
C SER A 102 -13.86 39.35 26.12
N GLY A 103 -15.11 39.77 26.24
CA GLY A 103 -15.51 40.98 26.95
C GLY A 103 -15.55 42.23 26.07
N HIS A 104 -15.05 42.14 24.83
CA HIS A 104 -15.07 43.21 23.82
C HIS A 104 -15.81 42.77 22.58
N ASN A 105 -16.68 43.61 22.03
CA ASN A 105 -17.54 43.27 20.90
C ASN A 105 -16.75 43.02 19.59
N ASP A 106 -15.55 43.57 19.48
CA ASP A 106 -14.75 43.49 18.26
C ASP A 106 -13.61 42.43 18.32
N ALA A 107 -13.48 41.74 19.45
CA ALA A 107 -12.45 40.72 19.61
C ALA A 107 -13.05 39.32 19.41
N ALA A 108 -12.81 38.71 18.23
CA ALA A 108 -13.25 37.38 17.91
C ALA A 108 -12.56 36.33 18.82
N THR A 109 -13.36 35.34 19.27
CA THR A 109 -12.82 34.13 19.93
C THR A 109 -13.11 32.93 19.05
N GLY A 110 -12.12 32.09 18.83
CA GLY A 110 -12.31 30.92 17.97
C GLY A 110 -11.10 30.02 17.83
N LEU A 111 -11.28 29.04 16.98
CA LEU A 111 -10.27 28.05 16.60
C LEU A 111 -10.19 27.98 15.07
N GLN A 112 -9.01 27.70 14.56
CA GLN A 112 -8.80 27.40 13.14
C GLN A 112 -7.87 26.20 13.01
N ASN A 113 -8.31 25.17 12.25
CA ASN A 113 -7.52 23.97 11.97
C ASN A 113 -6.90 24.04 10.58
N GLU A 114 -5.63 23.74 10.51
CA GLU A 114 -4.87 23.76 9.25
C GLU A 114 -4.97 22.46 8.45
N GLY A 115 -5.52 21.39 9.02
CA GLY A 115 -5.54 20.06 8.41
C GLY A 115 -4.14 19.45 8.28
N TYR A 116 -4.02 18.53 7.33
CA TYR A 116 -2.76 17.87 6.97
C TYR A 116 -2.19 18.53 5.71
N PHE A 117 -1.21 19.44 5.89
CA PHE A 117 -0.67 20.28 4.79
C PHE A 117 -1.71 21.15 4.09
N GLY A 118 -2.78 21.51 4.79
CA GLY A 118 -4.00 22.13 4.31
C GLY A 118 -5.18 21.16 4.29
N ILE A 119 -6.39 21.68 4.20
CA ILE A 119 -7.61 20.89 4.00
C ILE A 119 -8.00 20.93 2.52
N GLY A 120 -8.01 19.76 1.86
CA GLY A 120 -8.45 19.65 0.48
C GLY A 120 -9.97 19.70 0.38
N ILE A 121 -10.48 20.66 -0.39
CA ILE A 121 -11.91 20.85 -0.61
C ILE A 121 -12.20 20.80 -2.11
N GLU A 122 -13.21 20.02 -2.49
CA GLU A 122 -13.66 19.88 -3.88
C GLU A 122 -14.96 20.64 -4.12
N LYS A 123 -15.08 21.21 -5.32
CA LYS A 123 -16.28 21.91 -5.75
C LYS A 123 -17.49 20.95 -5.77
N ASP A 124 -18.64 21.46 -5.29
CA ASP A 124 -19.95 20.76 -5.23
C ASP A 124 -19.99 19.57 -4.26
N GLU A 125 -18.86 19.20 -3.60
CA GLU A 125 -18.83 18.20 -2.54
C GLU A 125 -19.48 18.73 -1.26
N GLU A 126 -20.14 17.82 -0.54
CA GLU A 126 -20.70 18.04 0.79
C GLU A 126 -19.75 17.48 1.84
N TYR A 127 -19.48 18.29 2.86
CA TYR A 127 -18.62 17.93 3.98
C TYR A 127 -19.43 17.82 5.24
N ARG A 128 -19.37 16.68 5.90
CA ARG A 128 -19.99 16.43 7.19
C ARG A 128 -19.06 16.90 8.30
N PHE A 129 -19.42 17.99 8.94
CA PHE A 129 -18.79 18.46 10.17
C PHE A 129 -19.50 17.84 11.36
N THR A 130 -18.76 17.28 12.32
CA THR A 130 -19.29 16.84 13.61
C THR A 130 -18.41 17.34 14.74
N VAL A 131 -19.05 17.56 15.91
CA VAL A 131 -18.37 18.00 17.13
C VAL A 131 -19.15 17.56 18.36
N TRP A 132 -18.46 17.14 19.41
CA TRP A 132 -19.05 17.03 20.73
C TRP A 132 -18.97 18.38 21.40
N ALA A 133 -20.11 18.87 21.88
CA ALA A 133 -20.19 20.21 22.47
C ALA A 133 -21.16 20.27 23.62
N LYS A 134 -20.92 21.24 24.54
CA LYS A 134 -21.85 21.66 25.60
C LYS A 134 -21.69 23.15 25.85
N THR A 135 -22.73 23.79 26.42
CA THR A 135 -22.62 25.20 26.79
C THR A 135 -21.93 25.36 28.15
N VAL A 136 -21.26 26.49 28.32
CA VAL A 136 -20.68 26.91 29.60
C VAL A 136 -21.69 27.80 30.37
N SER A 137 -22.42 28.64 29.64
CA SER A 137 -23.43 29.56 30.22
C SER A 137 -24.48 29.94 29.18
N GLY A 138 -25.71 29.43 29.31
CA GLY A 138 -26.78 29.69 28.35
C GLY A 138 -26.48 29.11 26.96
N ASP A 139 -27.40 29.23 26.02
CA ASP A 139 -27.21 28.72 24.65
C ASP A 139 -26.12 29.49 23.90
N ALA A 140 -25.28 28.80 23.19
CA ALA A 140 -24.16 29.35 22.46
C ALA A 140 -24.28 29.08 20.93
N ASN A 141 -23.82 30.03 20.15
CA ASN A 141 -23.75 29.90 18.70
C ASN A 141 -22.28 29.88 18.26
N VAL A 142 -21.93 28.95 17.38
CA VAL A 142 -20.60 28.83 16.74
C VAL A 142 -20.79 28.88 15.24
N GLU A 143 -20.13 29.82 14.58
CA GLU A 143 -20.02 29.81 13.12
C GLU A 143 -18.93 28.87 12.71
N VAL A 144 -19.26 27.91 11.85
CA VAL A 144 -18.35 26.92 11.28
C VAL A 144 -18.15 27.28 9.80
N SER A 145 -16.92 27.54 9.40
CA SER A 145 -16.61 27.96 8.04
C SER A 145 -15.38 27.31 7.45
N LEU A 146 -15.38 27.12 6.13
CA LEU A 146 -14.20 26.81 5.34
C LEU A 146 -13.59 28.11 4.83
N VAL A 147 -12.29 28.28 5.03
CA VAL A 147 -11.56 29.52 4.75
C VAL A 147 -10.43 29.23 3.75
N ASP A 148 -10.35 30.08 2.73
CA ASP A 148 -9.26 30.07 1.76
C ASP A 148 -8.23 31.14 2.12
N GLU A 149 -7.05 30.73 2.57
CA GLU A 149 -5.95 31.63 2.91
C GLU A 149 -4.94 31.84 1.77
N SER A 150 -5.17 31.22 0.62
CA SER A 150 -4.27 31.33 -0.54
C SER A 150 -4.30 32.71 -1.21
N THR A 151 -5.32 33.51 -0.93
CA THR A 151 -5.46 34.86 -1.45
C THR A 151 -5.02 35.88 -0.39
N MET A 152 -4.15 36.81 -0.78
CA MET A 152 -3.71 37.94 0.09
C MET A 152 -4.85 38.94 0.43
N GLU A 153 -5.98 38.81 -0.23
CA GLU A 153 -7.17 39.57 0.05
C GLU A 153 -7.96 38.86 1.13
N GLU A 154 -8.17 39.48 2.28
CA GLU A 154 -8.95 39.08 3.46
C GLU A 154 -9.50 37.64 3.45
N HIS A 155 -9.15 36.84 4.47
CA HIS A 155 -9.60 35.46 4.71
C HIS A 155 -10.99 35.16 4.14
N GLN A 156 -11.04 34.63 2.93
CA GLN A 156 -12.31 34.47 2.22
C GLN A 156 -13.01 33.20 2.68
N GLU A 157 -14.01 33.36 3.52
CA GLU A 157 -14.96 32.27 3.82
C GLU A 157 -15.75 31.93 2.57
N PHE A 158 -15.85 30.64 2.24
CA PHE A 158 -16.57 30.21 1.04
C PHE A 158 -17.65 29.15 1.30
N ALA A 159 -17.71 28.59 2.51
CA ALA A 159 -18.78 27.73 2.97
C ALA A 159 -18.97 27.95 4.49
N THR A 160 -20.16 28.29 4.92
CA THR A 160 -20.47 28.67 6.31
C THR A 160 -21.78 28.05 6.78
N ALA A 161 -21.82 27.58 8.01
CA ALA A 161 -23.00 27.12 8.70
C ALA A 161 -23.00 27.58 10.17
N GLU A 162 -24.16 27.71 10.80
CA GLU A 162 -24.29 28.08 12.20
C GLU A 162 -24.59 26.84 13.04
N LEU A 163 -23.77 26.59 14.05
CA LEU A 163 -23.94 25.54 15.06
C LEU A 163 -24.60 26.16 16.30
N LYS A 164 -25.80 25.69 16.67
CA LYS A 164 -26.49 26.08 17.90
C LYS A 164 -26.31 25.02 18.96
N VAL A 165 -25.59 25.36 20.03
CA VAL A 165 -25.30 24.46 21.14
C VAL A 165 -26.17 24.85 22.33
N SER A 166 -26.92 23.90 22.88
CA SER A 166 -27.80 24.10 24.02
C SER A 166 -27.61 23.00 25.07
N GLY A 167 -27.70 23.44 26.35
CA GLY A 167 -27.54 22.55 27.52
C GLY A 167 -26.10 22.33 27.94
N ASN A 168 -25.94 21.94 29.20
CA ASN A 168 -24.62 21.75 29.87
C ASN A 168 -24.12 20.32 29.82
N GLU A 169 -24.81 19.40 29.14
CA GLU A 169 -24.42 18.03 28.90
C GLU A 169 -23.76 17.89 27.53
N TRP A 170 -22.75 17.05 27.46
CA TRP A 170 -22.08 16.74 26.20
C TRP A 170 -23.01 16.05 25.20
N LYS A 171 -23.11 16.61 24.00
CA LYS A 171 -23.87 16.04 22.86
C LYS A 171 -23.09 16.16 21.59
N LYS A 172 -23.28 15.18 20.69
CA LYS A 172 -22.75 15.23 19.33
C LYS A 172 -23.67 16.08 18.46
N TYR A 173 -23.08 17.05 17.78
CA TYR A 173 -23.76 17.94 16.82
C TYR A 173 -23.19 17.66 15.43
N GLU A 174 -24.01 17.90 14.42
CA GLU A 174 -23.66 17.70 13.02
C GLU A 174 -24.13 18.87 12.16
N LEU A 175 -23.31 19.25 11.17
CA LEU A 175 -23.62 20.22 10.13
C LEU A 175 -23.10 19.70 8.79
N ILE A 176 -23.74 20.16 7.71
CA ILE A 176 -23.27 19.95 6.34
C ILE A 176 -22.77 21.26 5.77
N LEU A 177 -21.51 21.26 5.30
CA LEU A 177 -20.92 22.35 4.54
C LEU A 177 -20.83 21.92 3.07
N LYS A 178 -21.35 22.73 2.15
CA LYS A 178 -21.23 22.49 0.71
C LYS A 178 -20.30 23.52 0.08
N SER A 179 -19.30 23.03 -0.65
CA SER A 179 -18.31 23.92 -1.26
C SER A 179 -18.72 24.39 -2.66
N PRO A 180 -18.68 25.70 -2.94
CA PRO A 180 -18.90 26.24 -4.28
C PRO A 180 -17.66 26.18 -5.17
N LYS A 181 -16.46 25.87 -4.62
CA LYS A 181 -15.17 25.87 -5.33
C LYS A 181 -14.23 24.78 -4.83
N THR A 182 -13.24 24.45 -5.65
CA THR A 182 -12.12 23.59 -5.25
C THR A 182 -11.01 24.43 -4.63
N VAL A 183 -10.53 24.02 -3.43
CA VAL A 183 -9.43 24.66 -2.70
C VAL A 183 -8.46 23.58 -2.22
N GLN A 184 -7.19 23.72 -2.57
CA GLN A 184 -6.16 22.74 -2.23
C GLN A 184 -5.74 22.80 -0.75
N LYS A 185 -5.69 23.99 -0.17
CA LYS A 185 -5.21 24.25 1.18
C LYS A 185 -6.15 25.20 1.91
N ALA A 186 -7.39 24.73 2.17
CA ALA A 186 -8.33 25.44 3.02
C ALA A 186 -8.03 25.20 4.50
N ASN A 187 -8.67 25.97 5.36
CA ASN A 187 -8.72 25.79 6.80
C ASN A 187 -10.18 25.65 7.26
N LEU A 188 -10.38 24.92 8.36
CA LEU A 188 -11.64 24.87 9.08
C LEU A 188 -11.61 25.90 10.21
N ARG A 189 -12.56 26.83 10.25
CA ARG A 189 -12.64 27.86 11.28
C ARG A 189 -13.92 27.74 12.09
N LEU A 190 -13.80 27.87 13.41
CA LEU A 190 -14.88 27.86 14.39
C LEU A 190 -14.86 29.20 15.13
N LEU A 191 -15.89 30.03 14.98
CA LEU A 191 -16.01 31.34 15.64
C LEU A 191 -17.16 31.36 16.63
N LEU A 192 -16.88 31.69 17.88
CA LEU A 192 -17.93 31.94 18.88
C LEU A 192 -18.69 33.20 18.53
N LYS A 193 -20.01 33.10 18.45
CA LYS A 193 -20.92 34.21 18.23
C LYS A 193 -21.71 34.53 19.52
N GLY A 194 -21.79 35.79 19.86
CA GLY A 194 -22.52 36.24 21.07
C GLY A 194 -21.67 36.17 22.34
N LYS A 195 -22.30 36.03 23.50
CA LYS A 195 -21.67 36.20 24.83
C LYS A 195 -21.56 34.91 25.64
N ASN A 196 -22.20 33.84 25.21
CA ASN A 196 -22.22 32.57 25.94
C ASN A 196 -21.06 31.68 25.49
N GLY A 197 -20.37 31.06 26.45
CA GLY A 197 -19.24 30.18 26.18
C GLY A 197 -19.70 28.78 25.76
N VAL A 198 -18.80 28.09 25.02
CA VAL A 198 -18.99 26.74 24.52
C VAL A 198 -17.74 25.90 24.76
N ALA A 199 -17.93 24.65 25.15
CA ALA A 199 -16.88 23.63 25.20
C ALA A 199 -17.01 22.75 23.97
N LEU A 200 -15.87 22.46 23.30
CA LEU A 200 -15.77 21.72 22.04
C LEU A 200 -14.76 20.59 22.18
N GLU A 201 -15.14 19.38 21.80
CA GLU A 201 -14.30 18.19 21.80
C GLU A 201 -14.59 17.38 20.53
N HIS A 202 -13.62 16.58 20.05
CA HIS A 202 -13.69 15.71 18.87
C HIS A 202 -14.29 16.43 17.65
N VAL A 203 -13.59 17.46 17.21
CA VAL A 203 -13.95 18.23 16.00
C VAL A 203 -13.54 17.46 14.77
N SER A 204 -14.47 17.13 13.90
CA SER A 204 -14.25 16.25 12.75
C SER A 204 -14.87 16.82 11.48
N LEU A 205 -14.22 16.62 10.34
CA LEU A 205 -14.70 17.02 9.02
C LEU A 205 -14.40 15.94 7.99
N PHE A 206 -15.43 15.34 7.42
CA PHE A 206 -15.30 14.32 6.37
C PHE A 206 -15.99 14.73 5.08
N PRO A 207 -15.43 14.36 3.89
CA PRO A 207 -16.23 14.38 2.68
C PRO A 207 -17.37 13.37 2.81
N LYS A 208 -18.54 13.69 2.29
CA LYS A 208 -19.71 12.81 2.33
C LYS A 208 -19.54 11.60 1.39
N HIS A 209 -18.90 11.83 0.23
CA HIS A 209 -18.63 10.80 -0.75
C HIS A 209 -17.29 10.12 -0.50
N THR A 210 -17.27 9.18 0.45
CA THR A 210 -16.16 8.26 0.70
C THR A 210 -16.27 7.00 -0.19
N LEU A 211 -15.33 6.06 -0.09
CA LEU A 211 -15.50 4.76 -0.76
C LEU A 211 -16.78 4.08 -0.25
N LYS A 212 -17.68 3.72 -1.18
CA LYS A 212 -18.99 3.13 -0.89
C LYS A 212 -19.87 3.99 0.05
N ASP A 213 -19.61 5.30 0.09
CA ASP A 213 -20.33 6.28 0.92
C ASP A 213 -20.39 5.88 2.41
N ARG A 214 -19.34 5.20 2.90
CA ARG A 214 -19.24 4.85 4.32
C ARG A 214 -19.06 6.11 5.17
N GLU A 215 -19.82 6.19 6.23
CA GLU A 215 -19.61 7.21 7.25
C GLU A 215 -18.20 7.08 7.85
N ASN A 216 -17.46 8.20 7.96
CA ASN A 216 -16.06 8.23 8.40
C ASN A 216 -15.16 7.24 7.61
N GLY A 217 -15.45 7.13 6.33
CA GLY A 217 -14.80 6.17 5.44
C GLY A 217 -13.47 6.66 4.85
N MET A 218 -13.03 5.92 3.83
CA MET A 218 -11.75 6.20 3.16
C MET A 218 -11.91 7.28 2.09
N ARG A 219 -10.88 8.08 1.91
CA ARG A 219 -10.75 9.03 0.80
C ARG A 219 -10.97 8.28 -0.52
N ARG A 220 -11.98 8.75 -1.27
CA ARG A 220 -12.56 7.98 -2.39
C ARG A 220 -11.57 7.67 -3.50
N ASP A 221 -10.79 8.66 -3.96
CA ASP A 221 -9.85 8.50 -5.06
C ASP A 221 -8.72 7.49 -4.72
N LEU A 222 -8.17 7.57 -3.50
CA LEU A 222 -7.12 6.67 -3.03
C LEU A 222 -7.64 5.24 -2.86
N ALA A 223 -8.78 5.08 -2.21
CA ALA A 223 -9.38 3.76 -2.01
C ALA A 223 -9.89 3.14 -3.32
N GLN A 224 -10.38 3.94 -4.28
CA GLN A 224 -10.74 3.48 -5.63
C GLN A 224 -9.49 2.95 -6.38
N ALA A 225 -8.34 3.62 -6.22
CA ALA A 225 -7.09 3.14 -6.82
C ALA A 225 -6.68 1.77 -6.25
N LEU A 226 -6.94 1.49 -4.97
CA LEU A 226 -6.74 0.15 -4.39
C LEU A 226 -7.73 -0.88 -4.95
N TYR A 227 -8.99 -0.52 -5.06
CA TYR A 227 -10.01 -1.38 -5.67
C TYR A 227 -9.64 -1.75 -7.12
N ASP A 228 -9.17 -0.78 -7.92
CA ASP A 228 -8.78 -0.97 -9.32
C ASP A 228 -7.55 -1.90 -9.50
N LEU A 229 -6.75 -2.10 -8.47
CA LEU A 229 -5.64 -3.07 -8.46
C LEU A 229 -6.14 -4.52 -8.40
N HIS A 230 -7.36 -4.76 -7.91
CA HIS A 230 -7.87 -6.10 -7.62
C HIS A 230 -6.90 -6.93 -6.75
N PRO A 231 -6.45 -6.41 -5.60
CA PRO A 231 -5.47 -7.11 -4.77
C PRO A 231 -6.05 -8.40 -4.20
N GLY A 232 -5.26 -9.46 -4.18
CA GLY A 232 -5.65 -10.73 -3.58
C GLY A 232 -5.48 -10.78 -2.06
N VAL A 233 -4.60 -9.93 -1.51
CA VAL A 233 -4.30 -9.83 -0.08
C VAL A 233 -4.00 -8.37 0.29
N PHE A 234 -4.39 -7.99 1.50
CA PHE A 234 -4.11 -6.69 2.09
C PHE A 234 -3.36 -6.86 3.41
N ARG A 235 -2.06 -6.56 3.42
CA ARG A 235 -1.21 -6.55 4.61
C ARG A 235 -1.31 -5.20 5.32
N PHE A 236 -1.63 -5.22 6.62
CA PHE A 236 -1.76 -4.04 7.48
C PHE A 236 -1.41 -4.38 8.95
N PRO A 237 -1.22 -3.41 9.84
CA PRO A 237 -1.19 -1.96 9.68
C PRO A 237 0.16 -1.44 9.19
N GLY A 238 1.09 -2.33 8.85
CA GLY A 238 2.38 -1.96 8.32
C GLY A 238 3.49 -2.93 8.60
N GLY A 239 4.66 -2.40 8.47
CA GLY A 239 5.98 -2.88 8.78
C GLY A 239 6.45 -2.39 10.15
N CYS A 240 7.45 -1.48 10.20
CA CYS A 240 8.03 -0.98 11.45
C CYS A 240 7.03 -0.26 12.38
N ILE A 241 5.89 0.19 11.89
CA ILE A 241 4.82 0.75 12.71
C ILE A 241 4.27 -0.26 13.73
N VAL A 242 4.31 -1.57 13.40
CA VAL A 242 3.88 -2.66 14.30
C VAL A 242 4.79 -2.74 15.51
N GLU A 243 6.08 -2.44 15.33
CA GLU A 243 7.12 -2.56 16.34
C GLU A 243 7.19 -1.35 17.27
N GLY A 244 7.04 -0.13 16.69
CA GLY A 244 7.37 1.13 17.35
C GLY A 244 8.87 1.32 17.53
N SER A 245 9.30 2.55 17.84
CA SER A 245 10.67 2.84 18.29
C SER A 245 10.94 2.26 19.68
N SER A 246 9.89 2.20 20.50
CA SER A 246 9.80 1.54 21.79
C SER A 246 8.46 0.81 21.90
N LEU A 247 8.33 -0.11 22.85
CA LEU A 247 7.14 -0.95 22.98
C LEU A 247 5.86 -0.18 23.32
N ASP A 248 5.97 0.98 23.92
CA ASP A 248 4.83 1.87 24.18
C ASP A 248 4.31 2.56 22.93
N GLN A 249 5.14 2.72 21.89
CA GLN A 249 4.74 3.25 20.58
C GLN A 249 4.29 2.17 19.59
N ARG A 250 4.36 0.88 19.96
CA ARG A 250 3.89 -0.20 19.09
C ARG A 250 2.44 -0.01 18.70
N TYR A 251 2.06 -0.48 17.52
CA TYR A 251 0.66 -0.48 17.14
C TYR A 251 -0.12 -1.51 17.97
N GLN A 252 -0.93 -1.03 18.94
CA GLN A 252 -1.81 -1.88 19.73
C GLN A 252 -3.21 -1.88 19.13
N TRP A 253 -3.57 -2.97 18.43
CA TRP A 253 -4.82 -3.06 17.71
C TRP A 253 -6.08 -2.85 18.57
N LYS A 254 -6.04 -3.25 19.85
CA LYS A 254 -7.15 -3.03 20.80
C LYS A 254 -7.41 -1.54 21.06
N ASN A 255 -6.41 -0.69 20.87
CA ASN A 255 -6.55 0.76 20.99
C ASN A 255 -7.25 1.35 19.76
N SER A 256 -7.22 0.65 18.63
CA SER A 256 -7.73 1.13 17.34
C SER A 256 -9.14 0.64 17.00
N ILE A 257 -9.86 0.08 17.97
CA ILE A 257 -11.26 -0.38 17.83
C ILE A 257 -12.18 0.27 18.88
N GLY A 258 -13.48 0.17 18.66
CA GLY A 258 -14.49 0.86 19.47
C GLY A 258 -14.80 2.27 18.94
N PRO A 259 -15.52 3.10 19.70
CA PRO A 259 -15.86 4.48 19.29
C PRO A 259 -14.60 5.29 18.99
N VAL A 260 -14.58 5.97 17.86
CA VAL A 260 -13.39 6.73 17.40
C VAL A 260 -13.03 7.88 18.36
N GLU A 261 -14.03 8.42 19.04
CA GLU A 261 -13.89 9.49 20.03
C GLU A 261 -13.09 9.06 21.28
N ASN A 262 -13.02 7.74 21.54
CA ASN A 262 -12.31 7.20 22.70
C ASN A 262 -11.09 6.35 22.32
N ARG A 263 -10.55 6.52 21.11
CA ARG A 263 -9.31 5.87 20.68
C ARG A 263 -8.13 6.76 21.05
N PRO A 264 -7.15 6.29 21.84
CA PRO A 264 -6.04 7.13 22.32
C PRO A 264 -5.11 7.50 21.17
N LEU A 265 -4.42 8.61 21.33
CA LEU A 265 -3.33 9.00 20.46
C LEU A 265 -2.16 8.00 20.58
N ASN A 266 -1.50 7.71 19.45
CA ASN A 266 -0.22 6.99 19.42
C ASN A 266 0.86 7.84 18.75
N GLY A 267 2.08 7.80 19.27
CA GLY A 267 3.24 8.39 18.56
C GLY A 267 3.56 7.55 17.33
N ASN A 268 3.55 8.15 16.15
CA ASN A 268 3.93 7.44 14.95
C ASN A 268 5.40 7.04 15.00
N ARG A 269 5.73 5.79 14.60
CA ARG A 269 7.09 5.26 14.52
C ARG A 269 8.04 6.17 13.74
N TRP A 270 7.53 6.88 12.75
CA TRP A 270 8.30 7.70 11.82
C TRP A 270 8.45 9.17 12.26
N LEU A 271 7.88 9.54 13.41
CA LEU A 271 7.90 10.89 13.96
C LEU A 271 9.31 11.53 13.99
N SER A 272 10.35 10.75 14.32
CA SER A 272 11.72 11.25 14.51
C SER A 272 12.79 10.45 13.78
N THR A 273 12.43 9.58 12.84
CA THR A 273 13.38 8.65 12.22
C THR A 273 14.25 9.32 11.14
N PHE A 274 13.65 10.15 10.31
CA PHE A 274 14.33 10.73 9.16
C PHE A 274 14.76 12.17 9.42
N ASN A 275 16.02 12.38 9.78
CA ASN A 275 16.58 13.70 10.11
C ASN A 275 16.50 14.72 8.97
N TYR A 276 16.37 14.27 7.73
CA TYR A 276 16.28 15.16 6.56
C TYR A 276 14.87 15.69 6.30
N ARG A 277 13.84 15.05 6.89
CA ARG A 277 12.43 15.46 6.81
C ARG A 277 11.72 15.10 8.11
N LEU A 278 11.78 15.98 9.09
CA LEU A 278 11.11 15.80 10.39
C LEU A 278 9.70 16.39 10.34
N PHE A 279 8.75 15.65 10.86
CA PHE A 279 7.38 16.08 11.08
C PHE A 279 7.03 15.88 12.56
N PRO A 280 7.20 16.91 13.41
CA PRO A 280 7.04 16.78 14.87
C PRO A 280 5.58 16.57 15.31
N ASP A 281 4.65 16.68 14.38
CA ASP A 281 3.20 16.48 14.53
C ASP A 281 2.68 15.18 13.92
N TYR A 282 3.57 14.23 13.61
CA TYR A 282 3.20 12.95 13.01
C TYR A 282 2.73 11.95 14.08
N TYR A 283 1.47 12.02 14.43
CA TYR A 283 0.80 11.11 15.37
C TYR A 283 -0.25 10.28 14.65
N GLN A 284 -0.67 9.17 15.29
CA GLN A 284 -1.75 8.32 14.82
C GLN A 284 -2.98 8.52 15.70
N SER A 285 -4.10 8.96 15.10
CA SER A 285 -5.38 9.09 15.80
C SER A 285 -6.11 7.76 15.99
N TYR A 286 -5.61 6.67 15.38
CA TYR A 286 -6.31 5.40 15.25
C TYR A 286 -7.70 5.49 14.59
N GLY A 287 -7.99 6.58 13.88
CA GLY A 287 -9.22 6.70 13.10
C GLY A 287 -9.32 5.61 12.03
N LEU A 288 -8.23 5.37 11.30
CA LEU A 288 -8.02 4.17 10.50
C LEU A 288 -7.45 3.08 11.42
N GLY A 289 -8.33 2.27 12.00
CA GLY A 289 -7.98 1.19 12.92
C GLY A 289 -8.22 -0.19 12.33
N PHE A 290 -8.06 -1.24 13.17
CA PHE A 290 -8.19 -2.63 12.69
C PHE A 290 -9.57 -2.95 12.16
N TYR A 291 -10.63 -2.39 12.74
CA TYR A 291 -11.98 -2.58 12.21
C TYR A 291 -12.12 -1.99 10.80
N GLU A 292 -11.59 -0.80 10.59
CA GLU A 292 -11.61 -0.11 9.31
C GLU A 292 -10.73 -0.82 8.26
N TYR A 293 -9.58 -1.39 8.66
CA TYR A 293 -8.76 -2.23 7.77
C TYR A 293 -9.48 -3.50 7.32
N PHE A 294 -10.21 -4.17 8.21
CA PHE A 294 -11.01 -5.33 7.83
C PHE A 294 -12.14 -4.94 6.88
N LEU A 295 -12.86 -3.85 7.15
CA LEU A 295 -13.89 -3.34 6.24
C LEU A 295 -13.32 -2.99 4.86
N LEU A 296 -12.16 -2.31 4.82
CA LEU A 296 -11.49 -1.99 3.56
C LEU A 296 -11.08 -3.26 2.80
N SER A 297 -10.60 -4.29 3.50
CA SER A 297 -10.28 -5.58 2.88
C SER A 297 -11.48 -6.15 2.13
N GLU A 298 -12.66 -6.16 2.75
CA GLU A 298 -13.89 -6.58 2.10
C GLU A 298 -14.29 -5.67 0.93
N ASP A 299 -14.16 -4.35 1.12
CA ASP A 299 -14.55 -3.36 0.12
C ASP A 299 -13.73 -3.46 -1.17
N ILE A 300 -12.45 -3.80 -1.07
CA ILE A 300 -11.54 -3.98 -2.22
C ILE A 300 -11.44 -5.43 -2.68
N GLY A 301 -12.08 -6.38 -1.95
CA GLY A 301 -12.10 -7.80 -2.29
C GLY A 301 -10.79 -8.54 -2.01
N ALA A 302 -10.01 -8.08 -1.03
CA ALA A 302 -8.73 -8.66 -0.62
C ALA A 302 -8.86 -9.51 0.66
N GLU A 303 -8.08 -10.58 0.78
CA GLU A 303 -7.93 -11.32 2.04
C GLU A 303 -7.19 -10.45 3.06
N PRO A 304 -7.70 -10.24 4.28
CA PRO A 304 -6.99 -9.49 5.30
C PRO A 304 -5.76 -10.25 5.81
N LEU A 305 -4.64 -9.56 5.94
CA LEU A 305 -3.40 -10.07 6.50
C LEU A 305 -2.86 -9.10 7.56
N PRO A 306 -3.36 -9.18 8.79
CA PRO A 306 -2.83 -8.39 9.89
C PRO A 306 -1.43 -8.85 10.32
N VAL A 307 -0.60 -7.89 10.71
CA VAL A 307 0.71 -8.10 11.33
C VAL A 307 0.65 -7.65 12.79
N LEU A 308 1.06 -8.50 13.72
CA LEU A 308 1.06 -8.20 15.15
C LEU A 308 2.47 -8.25 15.75
N ASN A 309 2.65 -7.46 16.83
CA ASN A 309 3.89 -7.36 17.55
C ASN A 309 4.23 -8.65 18.33
N VAL A 310 5.47 -9.09 18.23
CA VAL A 310 6.01 -10.31 18.88
C VAL A 310 6.58 -10.05 20.29
N GLY A 311 6.32 -8.88 20.88
CA GLY A 311 6.96 -8.42 22.10
C GLY A 311 8.32 -7.76 21.87
N MET A 312 8.52 -7.21 20.66
CA MET A 312 9.78 -6.54 20.29
C MET A 312 9.51 -5.13 19.77
N ALA A 313 10.31 -4.17 20.24
CA ALA A 313 10.47 -2.88 19.59
C ALA A 313 11.33 -3.05 18.32
N CYS A 314 11.37 -2.03 17.47
CA CYS A 314 12.13 -2.08 16.21
C CYS A 314 13.59 -2.45 16.45
N GLN A 315 14.00 -3.59 15.90
CA GLN A 315 15.34 -4.14 16.11
C GLN A 315 16.42 -3.30 15.43
N PHE A 316 16.12 -2.63 14.30
CA PHE A 316 17.04 -1.67 13.68
C PHE A 316 17.42 -0.51 14.59
N GLN A 317 16.47 0.03 15.35
CA GLN A 317 16.72 1.17 16.24
C GLN A 317 17.33 0.76 17.57
N ASN A 318 16.92 -0.40 18.09
CA ASN A 318 17.33 -0.90 19.38
C ASN A 318 18.46 -1.94 19.24
N HIS A 319 18.88 -2.23 18.01
CA HIS A 319 19.86 -3.27 17.71
C HIS A 319 19.51 -4.58 18.42
N ASN A 320 20.47 -5.18 19.10
CA ASN A 320 20.27 -6.41 19.87
C ASN A 320 20.17 -6.14 21.37
N ASP A 321 19.73 -4.95 21.81
CA ASP A 321 19.52 -4.64 23.22
C ASP A 321 18.32 -5.44 23.77
N PRO A 322 18.53 -6.48 24.60
CA PRO A 322 17.43 -7.26 25.13
C PRO A 322 16.47 -6.48 26.02
N SER A 323 16.93 -5.36 26.60
CA SER A 323 16.12 -4.52 27.50
C SER A 323 15.03 -3.72 26.79
N ALA A 324 15.17 -3.52 25.47
CA ALA A 324 14.16 -2.88 24.63
C ALA A 324 12.96 -3.79 24.31
N HIS A 325 13.04 -5.06 24.68
CA HIS A 325 12.08 -6.09 24.28
C HIS A 325 11.51 -6.81 25.52
N VAL A 326 10.30 -7.37 25.37
CA VAL A 326 9.66 -8.16 26.42
C VAL A 326 10.45 -9.45 26.67
N ALA A 327 10.67 -9.81 27.91
CA ALA A 327 11.28 -11.10 28.25
C ALA A 327 10.37 -12.27 27.78
N VAL A 328 10.96 -13.36 27.30
CA VAL A 328 10.19 -14.51 26.76
C VAL A 328 9.13 -15.04 27.75
N LYS A 329 9.43 -15.04 29.04
CA LYS A 329 8.50 -15.47 30.10
C LYS A 329 7.27 -14.56 30.26
N ASP A 330 7.35 -13.31 29.79
CA ASP A 330 6.33 -12.27 29.98
C ASP A 330 5.53 -12.00 28.68
N LEU A 331 5.65 -12.83 27.66
CA LEU A 331 5.01 -12.68 26.34
C LEU A 331 3.50 -12.96 26.33
N GLN A 332 2.92 -13.49 27.41
CA GLN A 332 1.52 -13.91 27.45
C GLN A 332 0.53 -12.82 27.00
N PRO A 333 0.67 -11.54 27.37
CA PRO A 333 -0.24 -10.49 26.87
C PRO A 333 -0.21 -10.32 25.36
N TYR A 334 0.96 -10.43 24.74
CA TYR A 334 1.13 -10.30 23.28
C TYR A 334 0.58 -11.53 22.54
N ILE A 335 0.77 -12.72 23.09
CA ILE A 335 0.16 -13.95 22.57
C ILE A 335 -1.36 -13.83 22.64
N GLN A 336 -1.90 -13.31 23.77
CA GLN A 336 -3.32 -13.10 23.94
C GLN A 336 -3.87 -12.09 22.93
N ASP A 337 -3.12 -11.03 22.60
CA ASP A 337 -3.49 -10.08 21.55
C ASP A 337 -3.71 -10.76 20.19
N CYS A 338 -2.87 -11.75 19.83
CA CYS A 338 -3.05 -12.54 18.62
C CYS A 338 -4.32 -13.42 18.68
N LEU A 339 -4.55 -14.10 19.80
CA LEU A 339 -5.72 -14.96 19.97
C LEU A 339 -7.02 -14.15 19.98
N ASP A 340 -7.01 -12.99 20.60
CA ASP A 340 -8.14 -12.07 20.68
C ASP A 340 -8.46 -11.46 19.30
N LEU A 341 -7.43 -11.14 18.49
CA LEU A 341 -7.65 -10.62 17.14
C LEU A 341 -8.29 -11.67 16.23
N ILE A 342 -7.86 -12.94 16.32
CA ILE A 342 -8.48 -14.01 15.56
C ILE A 342 -9.95 -14.18 16.00
N GLU A 343 -10.24 -14.08 17.30
CA GLU A 343 -11.62 -14.12 17.80
C GLU A 343 -12.42 -12.89 17.37
N PHE A 344 -11.81 -11.69 17.37
CA PHE A 344 -12.45 -10.47 16.84
C PHE A 344 -12.83 -10.63 15.38
N ALA A 345 -11.92 -11.17 14.56
CA ALA A 345 -12.17 -11.34 13.13
C ALA A 345 -13.15 -12.50 12.82
N ASN A 346 -13.04 -13.63 13.51
CA ASN A 346 -13.73 -14.88 13.13
C ASN A 346 -14.70 -15.40 14.18
N GLY A 347 -14.67 -14.89 15.40
CA GLY A 347 -15.49 -15.38 16.51
C GLY A 347 -16.98 -15.13 16.30
N ASP A 348 -17.80 -16.02 16.87
CA ASP A 348 -19.25 -15.84 16.95
C ASP A 348 -19.61 -14.60 17.77
N VAL A 349 -20.75 -13.98 17.48
CA VAL A 349 -21.24 -12.76 18.17
C VAL A 349 -21.46 -12.94 19.68
N ASN A 350 -21.49 -14.17 20.19
CA ASN A 350 -21.58 -14.50 21.61
C ASN A 350 -20.21 -14.59 22.29
N THR A 351 -19.11 -14.59 21.54
CA THR A 351 -17.75 -14.50 22.11
C THR A 351 -17.40 -13.07 22.48
N THR A 352 -16.41 -12.88 23.35
CA THR A 352 -16.02 -11.55 23.83
C THR A 352 -15.68 -10.60 22.68
N TRP A 353 -14.81 -11.03 21.77
CA TRP A 353 -14.35 -10.17 20.67
C TRP A 353 -15.23 -10.18 19.44
N GLY A 354 -15.94 -11.31 19.18
CA GLY A 354 -16.97 -11.36 18.14
C GLY A 354 -18.17 -10.45 18.45
N LYS A 355 -18.56 -10.36 19.75
CA LYS A 355 -19.56 -9.40 20.22
C LYS A 355 -19.09 -7.95 19.98
N LYS A 356 -17.82 -7.65 20.30
CA LYS A 356 -17.25 -6.32 20.08
C LYS A 356 -17.29 -5.91 18.60
N ARG A 357 -16.94 -6.82 17.69
CA ARG A 357 -17.09 -6.59 16.24
C ARG A 357 -18.54 -6.32 15.84
N ALA A 358 -19.48 -7.10 16.37
CA ALA A 358 -20.91 -6.91 16.09
C ALA A 358 -21.43 -5.57 16.60
N GLU A 359 -21.03 -5.14 17.80
CA GLU A 359 -21.34 -3.80 18.37
C GLU A 359 -20.81 -2.66 17.50
N MET A 360 -19.71 -2.86 16.79
CA MET A 360 -19.15 -1.92 15.82
C MET A 360 -19.89 -1.93 14.46
N GLY A 361 -20.92 -2.77 14.29
CA GLY A 361 -21.77 -2.81 13.10
C GLY A 361 -21.50 -3.97 12.13
N HIS A 362 -20.57 -4.89 12.45
CA HIS A 362 -20.24 -6.03 11.58
C HIS A 362 -20.44 -7.38 12.31
N PRO A 363 -21.66 -7.91 12.39
CA PRO A 363 -21.93 -9.18 13.07
C PRO A 363 -21.33 -10.40 12.37
N ALA A 364 -21.17 -10.36 11.03
CA ALA A 364 -20.56 -11.45 10.26
C ALA A 364 -19.05 -11.56 10.52
N PRO A 365 -18.43 -12.75 10.44
CA PRO A 365 -16.98 -12.89 10.53
C PRO A 365 -16.30 -12.32 9.28
N PHE A 366 -15.09 -11.76 9.45
CA PHE A 366 -14.23 -11.30 8.36
C PHE A 366 -13.49 -12.44 7.65
N ASN A 367 -13.60 -13.66 8.16
CA ASN A 367 -12.98 -14.87 7.60
C ASN A 367 -11.45 -14.78 7.49
N LEU A 368 -10.80 -14.26 8.51
CA LEU A 368 -9.35 -14.18 8.61
C LEU A 368 -8.70 -15.56 8.44
N LYS A 369 -7.73 -15.65 7.53
CA LYS A 369 -7.00 -16.88 7.19
C LYS A 369 -5.52 -16.81 7.51
N PHE A 370 -4.97 -15.61 7.58
CA PHE A 370 -3.53 -15.34 7.70
C PHE A 370 -3.26 -14.43 8.89
N LEU A 371 -2.17 -14.69 9.60
CA LEU A 371 -1.67 -13.82 10.66
C LEU A 371 -0.15 -13.81 10.61
N ALA A 372 0.45 -12.62 10.48
CA ALA A 372 1.87 -12.43 10.63
C ALA A 372 2.20 -12.00 12.07
N VAL A 373 3.31 -12.50 12.61
CA VAL A 373 3.81 -12.18 13.95
C VAL A 373 5.25 -11.74 13.87
N GLY A 374 5.48 -10.46 14.14
CA GLY A 374 6.76 -9.79 13.95
C GLY A 374 6.88 -9.14 12.57
N ASN A 375 7.84 -8.21 12.45
CA ASN A 375 8.19 -7.50 11.23
C ASN A 375 9.71 -7.28 11.18
N GLU A 376 10.38 -7.79 10.15
CA GLU A 376 11.82 -7.59 9.91
C GLU A 376 12.74 -7.96 11.09
N GLN A 377 12.28 -8.69 12.08
CA GLN A 377 13.12 -9.18 13.18
C GLN A 377 13.99 -10.36 12.73
N TRP A 378 15.12 -10.52 13.37
CA TRP A 378 16.12 -11.54 13.05
C TRP A 378 16.78 -12.16 14.28
N ASP A 379 17.53 -13.24 14.08
CA ASP A 379 18.29 -14.01 15.04
C ASP A 379 17.47 -14.64 16.19
N ASP A 380 18.16 -15.29 17.12
CA ASP A 380 17.55 -16.02 18.22
C ASP A 380 16.66 -15.13 19.09
N LEU A 381 16.97 -13.84 19.17
CA LEU A 381 16.16 -12.85 19.88
C LEU A 381 14.70 -12.85 19.39
N TYR A 382 14.49 -12.99 18.09
CA TYR A 382 13.17 -13.12 17.50
C TYR A 382 12.62 -14.55 17.57
N TYR A 383 13.44 -15.56 17.20
CA TYR A 383 12.93 -16.94 17.05
C TYR A 383 12.48 -17.55 18.37
N GLU A 384 13.15 -17.24 19.49
CA GLU A 384 12.75 -17.66 20.84
C GLU A 384 11.41 -17.04 21.24
N ARG A 385 11.15 -15.78 20.87
CA ARG A 385 9.88 -15.10 21.11
C ARG A 385 8.75 -15.63 20.23
N LEU A 386 9.01 -15.91 18.98
CA LEU A 386 8.00 -16.43 18.05
C LEU A 386 7.49 -17.83 18.45
N ARG A 387 8.35 -18.66 19.02
CA ARG A 387 8.04 -20.06 19.37
C ARG A 387 6.75 -20.22 20.20
N PRO A 388 6.54 -19.51 21.31
CA PRO A 388 5.31 -19.63 22.12
C PRO A 388 4.06 -19.13 21.35
N PHE A 389 4.18 -18.15 20.45
CA PHE A 389 3.06 -17.72 19.59
C PHE A 389 2.63 -18.83 18.64
N VAL A 390 3.57 -19.44 17.95
CA VAL A 390 3.28 -20.59 17.03
C VAL A 390 2.54 -21.68 17.80
N LYS A 391 3.03 -22.04 18.99
CA LYS A 391 2.39 -23.09 19.83
C LYS A 391 0.96 -22.70 20.21
N ALA A 392 0.74 -21.49 20.69
CA ALA A 392 -0.57 -21.04 21.16
C ALA A 392 -1.59 -20.91 20.02
N ILE A 393 -1.18 -20.27 18.92
CA ILE A 393 -2.05 -20.04 17.77
C ILE A 393 -2.45 -21.36 17.12
N LYS A 394 -1.48 -22.24 16.85
CA LYS A 394 -1.78 -23.56 16.23
C LYS A 394 -2.61 -24.46 17.13
N ALA A 395 -2.50 -24.35 18.46
CA ALA A 395 -3.32 -25.10 19.39
C ALA A 395 -4.79 -24.65 19.39
N LYS A 396 -5.05 -23.33 19.33
CA LYS A 396 -6.41 -22.78 19.41
C LYS A 396 -7.06 -22.61 18.04
N TYR A 397 -6.26 -22.20 17.04
CA TYR A 397 -6.73 -21.88 15.67
C TYR A 397 -5.87 -22.56 14.59
N PRO A 398 -5.94 -23.89 14.48
CA PRO A 398 -5.04 -24.67 13.59
C PRO A 398 -5.18 -24.33 12.10
N ASN A 399 -6.29 -23.72 11.69
CA ASN A 399 -6.55 -23.33 10.30
C ASN A 399 -5.97 -21.96 9.93
N ILE A 400 -5.52 -21.15 10.91
CA ILE A 400 -4.84 -19.90 10.64
C ILE A 400 -3.43 -20.20 10.12
N LYS A 401 -3.12 -19.67 8.95
CA LYS A 401 -1.78 -19.73 8.39
C LYS A 401 -0.91 -18.68 9.07
N LEU A 402 0.15 -19.14 9.72
CA LEU A 402 1.09 -18.28 10.44
C LEU A 402 2.24 -17.87 9.52
N ILE A 403 2.57 -16.60 9.57
CA ILE A 403 3.68 -16.00 8.82
C ILE A 403 4.70 -15.49 9.82
N GLY A 404 5.97 -15.87 9.63
CA GLY A 404 7.11 -15.31 10.33
C GLY A 404 8.09 -14.72 9.34
N THR A 405 8.99 -13.86 9.79
CA THR A 405 9.93 -13.13 8.94
C THR A 405 11.30 -13.82 8.85
N SER A 406 11.96 -13.69 7.69
CA SER A 406 13.37 -14.08 7.51
C SER A 406 14.35 -12.95 7.87
N GLY A 407 13.86 -11.83 8.39
CA GLY A 407 14.62 -10.62 8.65
C GLY A 407 14.52 -9.62 7.48
N PRO A 408 15.29 -8.52 7.56
CA PRO A 408 15.23 -7.44 6.58
C PRO A 408 16.05 -7.70 5.31
N ASP A 409 16.95 -8.70 5.34
CA ASP A 409 17.82 -9.01 4.21
C ASP A 409 17.21 -10.07 3.30
N SER A 410 17.50 -9.94 2.01
CA SER A 410 17.01 -10.85 0.98
C SER A 410 17.95 -12.06 0.73
N GLU A 411 19.13 -12.09 1.35
CA GLU A 411 20.18 -13.09 1.15
C GLU A 411 21.26 -12.99 2.25
N GLY A 412 22.14 -13.98 2.32
CA GLY A 412 23.22 -14.03 3.29
C GLY A 412 22.83 -14.73 4.59
N GLU A 413 23.75 -14.70 5.58
CA GLU A 413 23.67 -15.52 6.79
C GLU A 413 22.38 -15.25 7.62
N MET A 414 21.98 -13.99 7.75
CA MET A 414 20.76 -13.61 8.50
C MET A 414 19.51 -14.20 7.83
N PHE A 415 19.38 -14.04 6.54
CA PHE A 415 18.30 -14.60 5.73
C PHE A 415 18.24 -16.14 5.82
N GLU A 416 19.38 -16.81 5.70
CA GLU A 416 19.46 -18.27 5.77
C GLU A 416 19.08 -18.80 7.16
N LYS A 417 19.52 -18.13 8.23
CA LYS A 417 19.12 -18.42 9.60
C LYS A 417 17.60 -18.23 9.79
N GLY A 418 17.03 -17.16 9.25
CA GLY A 418 15.60 -16.88 9.30
C GLY A 418 14.80 -18.00 8.65
N TRP A 419 15.14 -18.39 7.42
CA TRP A 419 14.52 -19.51 6.72
C TRP A 419 14.63 -20.83 7.47
N LYS A 420 15.80 -21.13 8.03
CA LYS A 420 15.99 -22.32 8.88
C LYS A 420 15.09 -22.31 10.09
N ALA A 421 15.05 -21.20 10.82
CA ALA A 421 14.19 -21.04 11.99
C ALA A 421 12.69 -21.20 11.63
N MET A 422 12.23 -20.60 10.54
CA MET A 422 10.84 -20.72 10.10
C MET A 422 10.45 -22.14 9.73
N LYS A 423 11.37 -22.91 9.08
CA LYS A 423 11.17 -24.35 8.83
C LYS A 423 11.05 -25.15 10.11
N GLU A 424 11.93 -24.92 11.10
CA GLU A 424 11.93 -25.59 12.41
C GLU A 424 10.68 -25.27 13.21
N LEU A 425 10.21 -24.02 13.18
CA LEU A 425 8.98 -23.55 13.83
C LEU A 425 7.70 -23.97 13.09
N LYS A 426 7.82 -24.53 11.87
CA LYS A 426 6.69 -24.90 11.01
C LYS A 426 5.75 -23.72 10.71
N ALA A 427 6.33 -22.57 10.42
CA ALA A 427 5.59 -21.46 9.83
C ALA A 427 4.97 -21.92 8.51
N ASP A 428 3.78 -21.40 8.16
CA ASP A 428 3.15 -21.74 6.88
C ASP A 428 3.78 -20.94 5.74
N LEU A 429 4.13 -19.67 6.01
CA LEU A 429 4.82 -18.80 5.06
C LEU A 429 6.01 -18.11 5.76
N VAL A 430 6.98 -17.70 4.93
CA VAL A 430 8.13 -16.88 5.34
C VAL A 430 8.03 -15.54 4.62
N ASP A 431 8.02 -14.47 5.40
CA ASP A 431 8.01 -13.09 4.91
C ASP A 431 9.43 -12.67 4.55
N GLU A 432 9.65 -12.38 3.25
CA GLU A 432 10.90 -11.91 2.69
C GLU A 432 10.78 -10.44 2.29
N HIS A 433 11.76 -9.64 2.67
CA HIS A 433 11.84 -8.23 2.31
C HIS A 433 13.06 -7.95 1.45
N PHE A 434 12.89 -7.15 0.38
CA PHE A 434 14.01 -6.76 -0.47
C PHE A 434 13.79 -5.40 -1.16
N TYR A 435 14.54 -4.43 -0.68
CA TYR A 435 14.73 -3.14 -1.31
C TYR A 435 16.13 -3.13 -1.93
N ARG A 436 16.22 -3.41 -3.21
CA ARG A 436 17.50 -3.65 -3.90
C ARG A 436 17.62 -2.78 -5.16
N ASP A 437 18.84 -2.68 -5.68
CA ASP A 437 19.13 -1.95 -6.91
C ASP A 437 18.69 -2.71 -8.17
N GLU A 438 18.81 -2.06 -9.31
CA GLU A 438 18.42 -2.59 -10.61
C GLU A 438 19.18 -3.85 -10.98
N HIS A 439 20.49 -3.91 -10.65
CA HIS A 439 21.31 -5.06 -10.94
C HIS A 439 20.80 -6.30 -10.21
N TRP A 440 20.43 -6.14 -8.94
CA TRP A 440 19.91 -7.25 -8.16
C TRP A 440 18.60 -7.78 -8.77
N PHE A 441 17.64 -6.89 -9.13
CA PHE A 441 16.37 -7.32 -9.74
C PHE A 441 16.56 -8.08 -11.04
N LEU A 442 17.51 -7.65 -11.90
CA LEU A 442 17.80 -8.31 -13.16
C LEU A 442 18.56 -9.63 -12.98
N SER A 443 19.45 -9.72 -12.00
CA SER A 443 20.25 -10.92 -11.77
C SER A 443 19.50 -12.03 -11.02
N HIS A 444 18.36 -11.72 -10.40
CA HIS A 444 17.57 -12.66 -9.59
C HIS A 444 16.29 -13.15 -10.28
N GLY A 445 16.23 -13.10 -11.60
CA GLY A 445 15.07 -13.59 -12.39
C GLY A 445 14.84 -15.12 -12.32
N LEU A 446 15.68 -15.88 -11.59
CA LEU A 446 15.55 -17.31 -11.29
C LEU A 446 15.61 -17.61 -9.79
N ARG A 447 15.36 -16.60 -8.93
CA ARG A 447 15.50 -16.68 -7.47
C ARG A 447 14.76 -17.88 -6.88
N TYR A 448 13.50 -18.03 -7.24
CA TYR A 448 12.60 -19.00 -6.62
C TYR A 448 12.64 -20.39 -7.28
N GLU A 449 13.36 -20.58 -8.40
CA GLU A 449 13.44 -21.90 -9.05
C GLU A 449 14.14 -22.95 -8.17
N GLY A 450 15.07 -22.53 -7.32
CA GLY A 450 15.83 -23.40 -6.40
C GLY A 450 15.13 -23.68 -5.04
N TYR A 451 13.99 -23.06 -4.75
CA TYR A 451 13.35 -23.18 -3.43
C TYR A 451 12.66 -24.55 -3.24
N ASP A 452 12.63 -25.00 -1.98
CA ASP A 452 11.97 -26.25 -1.58
C ASP A 452 10.43 -26.12 -1.72
N ARG A 453 9.84 -26.89 -2.64
CA ARG A 453 8.40 -26.89 -2.91
C ARG A 453 7.56 -27.50 -1.78
N LYS A 454 8.19 -28.22 -0.85
CA LYS A 454 7.51 -28.91 0.27
C LYS A 454 7.59 -28.14 1.58
N GLY A 455 8.47 -27.12 1.66
CA GLY A 455 8.66 -26.27 2.82
C GLY A 455 7.58 -25.21 2.97
N PRO A 456 7.78 -24.25 3.90
CA PRO A 456 6.99 -23.04 3.98
C PRO A 456 6.93 -22.31 2.65
N LYS A 457 5.83 -21.62 2.39
CA LYS A 457 5.68 -20.81 1.17
C LYS A 457 6.32 -19.42 1.37
N VAL A 458 6.60 -18.76 0.26
CA VAL A 458 7.13 -17.41 0.26
C VAL A 458 5.99 -16.40 0.30
N PHE A 459 6.12 -15.42 1.17
CA PHE A 459 5.46 -14.15 1.12
C PHE A 459 6.53 -13.07 0.85
N ALA A 460 6.61 -12.51 -0.35
CA ALA A 460 7.42 -11.35 -0.65
C ALA A 460 6.69 -10.11 -0.12
N GLY A 461 6.78 -9.87 1.20
CA GLY A 461 5.89 -8.98 1.92
C GLY A 461 6.22 -7.50 1.78
N GLU A 462 7.49 -7.18 1.46
CA GLU A 462 7.90 -5.82 1.13
C GLU A 462 8.98 -5.86 0.05
N TYR A 463 8.72 -5.27 -1.10
CA TYR A 463 9.74 -5.12 -2.13
C TYR A 463 9.53 -3.91 -3.01
N ALA A 464 10.62 -3.32 -3.45
CA ALA A 464 10.68 -2.33 -4.52
C ALA A 464 12.09 -2.26 -5.10
N CYS A 465 12.20 -1.94 -6.38
CA CYS A 465 13.46 -1.63 -7.01
C CYS A 465 13.91 -0.21 -6.65
N HIS A 466 15.08 -0.07 -6.00
CA HIS A 466 15.69 1.21 -5.68
C HIS A 466 16.63 1.63 -6.82
N GLY A 467 16.26 2.67 -7.52
CA GLY A 467 17.04 3.20 -8.63
C GLY A 467 18.35 3.85 -8.21
N LYS A 468 19.29 3.96 -9.16
CA LYS A 468 20.56 4.66 -8.98
C LYS A 468 20.35 6.11 -8.56
N GLY A 469 21.20 6.60 -7.66
CA GLY A 469 21.15 8.00 -7.20
C GLY A 469 19.85 8.40 -6.52
N LYS A 470 19.13 7.45 -5.92
CA LYS A 470 17.83 7.63 -5.28
C LYS A 470 16.72 8.10 -6.24
N LYS A 471 16.76 7.68 -7.49
CA LYS A 471 15.72 7.87 -8.47
C LYS A 471 14.68 6.76 -8.36
N TRP A 472 13.67 6.95 -7.53
CA TRP A 472 12.64 5.95 -7.27
C TRP A 472 11.34 6.27 -8.03
N ASN A 473 10.58 5.24 -8.40
CA ASN A 473 9.31 5.27 -9.14
C ASN A 473 9.41 5.78 -10.58
N HIS A 474 10.59 5.82 -11.17
CA HIS A 474 10.73 6.09 -12.59
C HIS A 474 10.56 4.82 -13.44
N PHE A 475 10.48 4.97 -14.75
CA PHE A 475 10.16 3.87 -15.67
C PHE A 475 11.16 2.71 -15.58
N GLU A 476 12.47 2.99 -15.41
CA GLU A 476 13.51 1.95 -15.35
C GLU A 476 13.28 0.98 -14.19
N THR A 477 13.06 1.50 -12.97
CA THR A 477 12.81 0.64 -11.79
C THR A 477 11.57 -0.20 -11.96
N SER A 478 10.50 0.39 -12.50
CA SER A 478 9.24 -0.32 -12.75
C SER A 478 9.36 -1.42 -13.81
N LEU A 479 10.19 -1.21 -14.85
CA LEU A 479 10.48 -2.23 -15.84
C LEU A 479 11.24 -3.43 -15.24
N TYR A 480 12.16 -3.17 -14.32
CA TYR A 480 12.93 -4.24 -13.67
C TYR A 480 12.10 -4.98 -12.62
N GLU A 481 11.18 -4.30 -11.95
CA GLU A 481 10.14 -4.95 -11.14
C GLU A 481 9.27 -5.87 -12.01
N ALA A 482 8.84 -5.42 -13.18
CA ALA A 482 8.05 -6.24 -14.11
C ALA A 482 8.82 -7.48 -14.57
N ALA A 483 10.14 -7.36 -14.84
CA ALA A 483 11.02 -8.47 -15.19
C ALA A 483 11.11 -9.49 -14.05
N PHE A 484 11.36 -9.03 -12.81
CA PHE A 484 11.45 -9.88 -11.62
C PHE A 484 10.12 -10.60 -11.31
N MET A 485 8.97 -9.91 -11.47
CA MET A 485 7.66 -10.50 -11.22
C MET A 485 7.34 -11.69 -12.14
N THR A 486 8.05 -11.87 -13.27
CA THR A 486 7.96 -13.10 -14.07
C THR A 486 8.44 -14.31 -13.31
N ASP A 487 9.45 -14.17 -12.42
CA ASP A 487 9.94 -15.24 -11.56
C ASP A 487 8.94 -15.61 -10.47
N LEU A 488 8.34 -14.61 -9.80
CA LEU A 488 7.25 -14.83 -8.85
C LEU A 488 6.13 -15.67 -9.48
N GLU A 489 5.69 -15.28 -10.69
CA GLU A 489 4.59 -15.95 -11.38
C GLU A 489 4.95 -17.37 -11.84
N ARG A 490 6.16 -17.59 -12.37
CA ARG A 490 6.60 -18.94 -12.77
C ARG A 490 6.64 -19.91 -11.59
N ASN A 491 6.92 -19.41 -10.39
CA ASN A 491 7.12 -20.19 -9.17
C ASN A 491 5.91 -20.12 -8.21
N ALA A 492 4.69 -20.05 -8.75
CA ALA A 492 3.45 -19.98 -7.96
C ALA A 492 3.20 -21.22 -7.06
N ASP A 493 3.99 -22.28 -7.19
CA ASP A 493 4.00 -23.43 -6.29
C ASP A 493 4.82 -23.22 -5.01
N VAL A 494 5.60 -22.15 -4.96
CA VAL A 494 6.41 -21.76 -3.80
C VAL A 494 6.08 -20.35 -3.33
N VAL A 495 5.75 -19.41 -4.23
CA VAL A 495 5.38 -18.04 -3.91
C VAL A 495 3.87 -17.95 -3.81
N ASP A 496 3.34 -17.75 -2.59
CA ASP A 496 1.90 -17.62 -2.35
C ASP A 496 1.42 -16.16 -2.45
N MET A 497 2.29 -15.20 -2.10
CA MET A 497 1.95 -13.77 -2.02
C MET A 497 3.13 -12.88 -2.34
N ALA A 498 2.83 -11.71 -2.92
CA ALA A 498 3.79 -10.62 -3.11
C ALA A 498 3.09 -9.27 -2.95
N THR A 499 3.66 -8.35 -2.16
CA THR A 499 3.11 -7.01 -1.91
C THR A 499 4.18 -5.95 -2.11
N TYR A 500 3.94 -5.04 -3.07
CA TYR A 500 4.81 -3.89 -3.28
C TYR A 500 4.73 -2.92 -2.09
N ALA A 501 5.85 -2.33 -1.70
CA ALA A 501 5.94 -1.46 -0.53
C ALA A 501 6.87 -0.24 -0.75
N PRO A 502 6.54 0.92 -0.13
CA PRO A 502 5.26 1.31 0.47
C PRO A 502 4.17 1.65 -0.53
N LEU A 503 2.95 1.88 -0.03
CA LEU A 503 1.76 2.07 -0.84
C LEU A 503 1.48 3.53 -1.17
N PHE A 504 1.51 4.42 -0.18
CA PHE A 504 1.06 5.80 -0.28
C PHE A 504 2.09 6.81 0.18
N ALA A 505 2.16 7.95 -0.52
CA ALA A 505 2.92 9.11 -0.06
C ALA A 505 2.21 10.44 -0.36
N HIS A 506 2.05 11.28 0.67
CA HIS A 506 1.66 12.66 0.49
C HIS A 506 2.86 13.46 -0.06
N VAL A 507 2.67 14.24 -1.13
CA VAL A 507 3.77 14.95 -1.81
C VAL A 507 4.50 15.95 -0.89
N ASP A 508 3.77 16.56 0.07
CA ASP A 508 4.35 17.47 1.05
C ASP A 508 4.86 16.74 2.31
N GLY A 509 4.38 15.51 2.58
CA GLY A 509 4.63 14.77 3.82
C GLY A 509 5.53 13.53 3.72
N TRP A 510 6.05 13.20 2.55
CA TRP A 510 6.84 11.99 2.39
C TRP A 510 8.19 12.06 3.13
N GLN A 511 8.59 10.93 3.68
CA GLN A 511 9.88 10.70 4.34
C GLN A 511 10.66 9.56 3.70
N TRP A 512 9.95 8.64 3.04
CA TRP A 512 10.50 7.47 2.36
C TRP A 512 10.00 7.40 0.91
N ARG A 513 10.80 6.85 0.02
CA ARG A 513 10.51 6.49 -1.38
C ARG A 513 11.14 5.13 -1.68
N PRO A 514 10.65 4.33 -2.64
CA PRO A 514 9.55 4.61 -3.57
C PRO A 514 8.17 4.37 -2.96
N ASP A 515 7.11 4.90 -3.60
CA ASP A 515 5.73 4.66 -3.20
C ASP A 515 4.85 4.40 -4.41
N MET A 516 3.83 3.57 -4.27
CA MET A 516 3.01 3.15 -5.41
C MET A 516 2.06 4.25 -5.89
N ILE A 517 1.46 4.99 -4.95
CA ILE A 517 0.47 6.04 -5.20
C ILE A 517 0.88 7.31 -4.46
N TRP A 518 0.97 8.41 -5.20
CA TRP A 518 1.30 9.73 -4.68
C TRP A 518 0.09 10.65 -4.74
N TYR A 519 -0.07 11.52 -3.75
CA TYR A 519 -1.24 12.39 -3.68
C TYR A 519 -0.94 13.72 -2.97
N ASP A 520 -1.77 14.72 -3.26
CA ASP A 520 -1.95 15.93 -2.46
C ASP A 520 -3.36 15.94 -1.85
N ASN A 521 -3.80 17.07 -1.37
CA ASN A 521 -5.08 17.16 -0.66
C ASN A 521 -6.31 16.92 -1.53
N THR A 522 -6.23 17.04 -2.87
CA THR A 522 -7.38 16.86 -3.79
C THR A 522 -7.05 16.02 -5.02
N ARG A 523 -5.79 15.68 -5.28
CA ARG A 523 -5.35 14.96 -6.48
C ARG A 523 -4.46 13.77 -6.11
N MET A 524 -4.37 12.82 -7.01
CA MET A 524 -3.42 11.72 -6.90
C MET A 524 -2.87 11.33 -8.26
N PHE A 525 -1.75 10.64 -8.27
CA PHE A 525 -1.26 9.93 -9.45
C PHE A 525 -0.76 8.53 -9.09
N LYS A 526 -0.90 7.66 -10.07
CA LYS A 526 -0.41 6.28 -10.04
C LYS A 526 1.01 6.27 -10.59
N SER A 527 1.98 5.74 -9.82
CA SER A 527 3.34 5.55 -10.33
C SER A 527 3.36 4.51 -11.45
N VAL A 528 4.47 4.40 -12.18
CA VAL A 528 4.61 3.35 -13.19
C VAL A 528 4.61 1.96 -12.56
N SER A 529 5.17 1.81 -11.35
CA SER A 529 5.10 0.57 -10.55
C SER A 529 3.66 0.15 -10.25
N TYR A 530 2.74 1.10 -10.01
CA TYR A 530 1.31 0.79 -9.85
C TYR A 530 0.76 0.06 -11.08
N TYR A 531 1.07 0.53 -12.27
CA TYR A 531 0.59 -0.10 -13.50
C TYR A 531 1.20 -1.49 -13.73
N VAL A 532 2.46 -1.69 -13.36
CA VAL A 532 3.08 -3.02 -13.38
C VAL A 532 2.32 -3.98 -12.45
N GLN A 533 2.09 -3.58 -11.19
CA GLN A 533 1.33 -4.38 -10.22
C GLN A 533 -0.08 -4.67 -10.73
N GLN A 534 -0.78 -3.68 -11.29
CA GLN A 534 -2.12 -3.83 -11.84
C GLN A 534 -2.16 -4.81 -13.03
N MET A 535 -1.18 -4.72 -13.95
CA MET A 535 -1.10 -5.62 -15.10
C MET A 535 -0.95 -7.08 -14.64
N TYR A 536 -0.20 -7.35 -13.58
CA TYR A 536 -0.07 -8.69 -13.00
C TYR A 536 -1.34 -9.10 -12.23
N ALA A 537 -1.81 -8.29 -11.30
CA ALA A 537 -2.92 -8.63 -10.41
C ALA A 537 -4.23 -8.85 -11.15
N CYS A 538 -4.59 -7.95 -12.10
CA CYS A 538 -5.80 -8.08 -12.92
C CYS A 538 -5.72 -9.22 -13.95
N ASN A 539 -4.52 -9.76 -14.21
CA ASN A 539 -4.26 -10.76 -15.26
C ASN A 539 -3.42 -11.93 -14.75
N LYS A 540 -3.66 -12.37 -13.50
CA LYS A 540 -2.90 -13.47 -12.89
C LYS A 540 -3.23 -14.86 -13.47
N GLY A 541 -4.40 -15.02 -14.11
CA GLY A 541 -4.87 -16.33 -14.56
C GLY A 541 -5.19 -17.28 -13.40
N THR A 542 -5.20 -18.58 -13.69
CA THR A 542 -5.47 -19.64 -12.70
C THR A 542 -4.32 -20.61 -12.51
N ASN A 543 -3.52 -20.81 -13.54
CA ASN A 543 -2.39 -21.75 -13.52
C ASN A 543 -1.24 -21.27 -14.39
N VAL A 544 -0.03 -21.58 -13.97
CA VAL A 544 1.19 -21.37 -14.75
C VAL A 544 1.21 -22.28 -15.97
N LEU A 545 1.70 -21.77 -17.10
CA LEU A 545 2.05 -22.55 -18.27
C LEU A 545 3.58 -22.54 -18.45
N PRO A 546 4.23 -23.69 -18.72
CA PRO A 546 5.63 -23.70 -19.05
C PRO A 546 5.92 -22.83 -20.29
N LEU A 547 6.78 -21.83 -20.12
CA LEU A 547 7.29 -20.99 -21.17
C LEU A 547 8.81 -21.07 -21.18
N THR A 548 9.40 -21.40 -22.33
CA THR A 548 10.85 -21.53 -22.46
C THR A 548 11.33 -20.88 -23.75
N MET A 549 12.59 -20.48 -23.76
CA MET A 549 13.36 -20.13 -24.95
C MET A 549 14.58 -21.05 -25.01
N ASN A 550 14.70 -21.82 -26.09
CA ASN A 550 15.75 -22.85 -26.23
C ASN A 550 15.75 -23.86 -25.06
N GLY A 551 14.57 -24.21 -24.51
CA GLY A 551 14.39 -25.15 -23.41
C GLY A 551 14.74 -24.60 -22.02
N LYS A 552 15.07 -23.30 -21.87
CA LYS A 552 15.40 -22.64 -20.61
C LYS A 552 14.32 -21.63 -20.25
N SER A 553 14.09 -21.36 -18.96
CA SER A 553 13.28 -20.24 -18.47
C SER A 553 13.78 -18.92 -19.04
N VAL A 554 12.89 -18.02 -19.37
CA VAL A 554 13.23 -16.70 -19.93
C VAL A 554 13.39 -15.69 -18.78
N ALA A 555 14.63 -15.43 -18.39
CA ALA A 555 15.00 -14.70 -17.18
C ALA A 555 16.31 -13.88 -17.35
N GLY A 556 16.49 -13.27 -18.52
CA GLY A 556 17.66 -12.42 -18.78
C GLY A 556 19.00 -13.17 -18.85
N GLN A 557 18.98 -14.50 -19.03
CA GLN A 557 20.17 -15.33 -19.12
C GLN A 557 20.96 -15.04 -20.40
N GLU A 558 22.17 -15.55 -20.47
CA GLU A 558 23.01 -15.44 -21.68
C GLU A 558 22.29 -15.96 -22.93
N GLY A 559 22.29 -15.16 -23.98
CA GLY A 559 21.59 -15.43 -25.24
C GLY A 559 20.09 -15.12 -25.21
N GLN A 560 19.57 -14.50 -24.15
CA GLN A 560 18.19 -14.06 -24.06
C GLN A 560 18.03 -12.55 -24.25
N ASP A 561 19.11 -11.81 -24.48
CA ASP A 561 19.15 -10.38 -24.83
C ASP A 561 18.29 -9.48 -23.92
N GLY A 562 18.31 -9.74 -22.61
CA GLY A 562 17.55 -8.97 -21.62
C GLY A 562 16.05 -9.24 -21.62
N LEU A 563 15.60 -10.37 -22.16
CA LEU A 563 14.20 -10.78 -22.12
C LEU A 563 13.88 -11.58 -20.86
N PHE A 564 12.72 -11.26 -20.25
CA PHE A 564 12.13 -11.98 -19.12
C PHE A 564 10.68 -12.30 -19.46
N ALA A 565 10.22 -13.53 -19.18
CA ALA A 565 8.86 -13.90 -19.53
C ALA A 565 8.23 -14.94 -18.60
N SER A 566 6.91 -14.85 -18.48
CA SER A 566 6.05 -15.85 -17.85
C SER A 566 4.79 -16.06 -18.66
N ALA A 567 4.12 -17.19 -18.47
CA ALA A 567 2.85 -17.50 -19.10
C ALA A 567 1.90 -18.17 -18.11
N VAL A 568 0.63 -17.79 -18.19
CA VAL A 568 -0.46 -18.37 -17.38
C VAL A 568 -1.68 -18.64 -18.25
N VAL A 569 -2.54 -19.52 -17.78
CA VAL A 569 -3.89 -19.75 -18.35
C VAL A 569 -4.95 -19.34 -17.34
N ASP A 570 -5.93 -18.59 -17.77
CA ASP A 570 -7.20 -18.43 -17.06
C ASP A 570 -8.18 -19.49 -17.56
N LYS A 571 -8.31 -20.60 -16.80
CA LYS A 571 -9.20 -21.70 -17.17
C LYS A 571 -10.70 -21.31 -17.18
N LYS A 572 -11.05 -20.30 -16.38
CA LYS A 572 -12.45 -19.85 -16.29
C LYS A 572 -12.85 -19.06 -17.54
N LYS A 573 -11.92 -18.25 -18.06
CA LYS A 573 -12.13 -17.43 -19.26
C LYS A 573 -11.67 -18.10 -20.55
N GLY A 574 -10.87 -19.18 -20.45
CA GLY A 574 -10.25 -19.83 -21.61
C GLY A 574 -9.15 -18.99 -22.25
N GLU A 575 -8.52 -18.08 -21.51
CA GLU A 575 -7.51 -17.14 -22.00
C GLU A 575 -6.10 -17.62 -21.66
N ILE A 576 -5.16 -17.44 -22.59
CA ILE A 576 -3.73 -17.56 -22.32
C ILE A 576 -3.15 -16.17 -22.19
N ILE A 577 -2.38 -15.94 -21.14
CA ILE A 577 -1.79 -14.64 -20.84
C ILE A 577 -0.27 -14.84 -20.80
N VAL A 578 0.44 -14.09 -21.66
CA VAL A 578 1.92 -14.12 -21.72
C VAL A 578 2.43 -12.72 -21.38
N LYS A 579 3.34 -12.63 -20.43
CA LYS A 579 3.96 -11.39 -19.97
C LYS A 579 5.44 -11.42 -20.37
N VAL A 580 5.91 -10.34 -21.01
CA VAL A 580 7.30 -10.24 -21.50
C VAL A 580 7.85 -8.86 -21.16
N ALA A 581 8.97 -8.81 -20.44
CA ALA A 581 9.77 -7.60 -20.26
C ALA A 581 10.99 -7.66 -21.18
N ASN A 582 11.19 -6.61 -21.96
CA ASN A 582 12.40 -6.35 -22.74
C ASN A 582 13.19 -5.25 -22.02
N THR A 583 14.24 -5.63 -21.31
CA THR A 583 15.08 -4.70 -20.56
C THR A 583 16.25 -4.15 -21.38
N SER A 584 16.40 -4.59 -22.66
CA SER A 584 17.48 -4.17 -23.54
C SER A 584 17.18 -2.86 -24.27
N ASP A 585 18.23 -2.20 -24.75
CA ASP A 585 18.14 -0.95 -25.54
C ASP A 585 17.73 -1.19 -27.00
N LYS A 586 17.37 -2.43 -27.35
CA LYS A 586 17.00 -2.80 -28.72
C LYS A 586 15.59 -3.38 -28.74
N ALA A 587 14.85 -3.02 -29.80
CA ALA A 587 13.62 -3.73 -30.10
C ALA A 587 13.96 -5.19 -30.50
N GLN A 588 13.17 -6.15 -30.00
CA GLN A 588 13.39 -7.58 -30.21
C GLN A 588 12.26 -8.17 -31.07
N ASP A 589 12.61 -8.86 -32.14
CA ASP A 589 11.65 -9.65 -32.90
C ASP A 589 11.38 -10.96 -32.12
N VAL A 590 10.11 -11.20 -31.80
CA VAL A 590 9.69 -12.36 -30.99
C VAL A 590 8.64 -13.19 -31.69
N THR A 591 8.72 -14.50 -31.49
CA THR A 591 7.71 -15.46 -31.92
C THR A 591 7.20 -16.24 -30.72
N LEU A 592 5.91 -16.13 -30.43
CA LEU A 592 5.25 -16.94 -29.40
C LEU A 592 4.62 -18.18 -30.05
N ASN A 593 5.17 -19.36 -29.79
CA ASN A 593 4.61 -20.63 -30.20
C ASN A 593 3.69 -21.17 -29.11
N LEU A 594 2.38 -21.12 -29.34
CA LEU A 594 1.38 -21.67 -28.41
C LEU A 594 1.15 -23.16 -28.73
N ASN A 595 2.05 -24.01 -28.23
CA ASN A 595 2.08 -25.43 -28.52
C ASN A 595 0.85 -26.15 -27.94
N GLY A 596 0.04 -26.71 -28.81
CA GLY A 596 -1.20 -27.43 -28.43
C GLY A 596 -2.49 -26.62 -28.57
N LEU A 597 -2.39 -25.31 -28.79
CA LEU A 597 -3.51 -24.48 -29.20
C LEU A 597 -3.62 -24.49 -30.72
N LYS A 598 -4.83 -24.69 -31.26
CA LYS A 598 -5.06 -24.76 -32.70
C LYS A 598 -5.95 -23.60 -33.18
N GLY A 599 -5.77 -23.22 -34.44
CA GLY A 599 -6.55 -22.21 -35.08
C GLY A 599 -5.99 -20.81 -34.99
N SER A 600 -6.55 -19.87 -35.73
CA SER A 600 -6.29 -18.44 -35.58
C SER A 600 -7.04 -17.91 -34.36
N ARG A 601 -6.45 -16.96 -33.68
CA ARG A 601 -6.98 -16.42 -32.42
C ARG A 601 -6.90 -14.90 -32.42
N SER A 602 -7.81 -14.27 -31.71
CA SER A 602 -7.68 -12.86 -31.36
C SER A 602 -6.73 -12.70 -30.18
N ALA A 603 -5.94 -11.64 -30.20
CA ALA A 603 -5.08 -11.28 -29.08
C ALA A 603 -5.12 -9.77 -28.86
N THR A 604 -4.99 -9.35 -27.61
CA THR A 604 -4.65 -7.97 -27.25
C THR A 604 -3.23 -7.94 -26.71
N ALA A 605 -2.53 -6.83 -26.96
CA ALA A 605 -1.20 -6.55 -26.43
C ALA A 605 -1.25 -5.24 -25.62
N THR A 606 -1.08 -5.34 -24.30
CA THR A 606 -1.01 -4.16 -23.42
C THR A 606 0.46 -3.87 -23.13
N THR A 607 0.90 -2.63 -23.40
CA THR A 607 2.31 -2.25 -23.31
C THR A 607 2.52 -1.06 -22.39
N LEU A 608 3.52 -1.17 -21.50
CA LEU A 608 4.17 -0.05 -20.83
C LEU A 608 5.52 0.19 -21.50
N GLN A 609 5.80 1.41 -21.92
CA GLN A 609 7.05 1.80 -22.60
C GLN A 609 7.36 3.26 -22.34
N SER A 610 8.65 3.57 -22.27
CA SER A 610 9.18 4.93 -22.36
C SER A 610 10.58 4.90 -22.99
N ASP A 611 10.86 5.87 -23.87
CA ASP A 611 12.21 6.09 -24.40
C ASP A 611 13.11 6.81 -23.38
N ASN A 612 12.50 7.43 -22.36
CA ASN A 612 13.21 8.05 -21.23
C ASN A 612 13.07 7.15 -19.98
N MET A 613 14.18 6.53 -19.59
CA MET A 613 14.23 5.64 -18.43
C MET A 613 14.03 6.38 -17.10
N ASP A 614 14.35 7.67 -17.05
CA ASP A 614 14.16 8.53 -15.89
C ASP A 614 12.74 9.15 -15.82
N ALA A 615 11.86 8.84 -16.77
CA ALA A 615 10.51 9.39 -16.77
C ALA A 615 9.66 8.82 -15.64
N GLU A 616 8.88 9.67 -15.00
CA GLU A 616 7.94 9.32 -13.93
C GLU A 616 6.61 10.07 -14.12
N ASN A 617 5.53 9.46 -13.61
CA ASN A 617 4.26 10.15 -13.48
C ASN A 617 4.32 11.15 -12.32
N THR A 618 3.62 12.25 -12.42
CA THR A 618 3.56 13.32 -11.41
C THR A 618 2.13 13.85 -11.30
N LEU A 619 1.84 14.69 -10.30
CA LEU A 619 0.54 15.37 -10.18
C LEU A 619 0.19 16.20 -11.42
N ASP A 620 1.19 16.81 -12.06
CA ASP A 620 0.99 17.63 -13.27
C ASP A 620 0.89 16.80 -14.54
N ASN A 621 1.51 15.61 -14.56
CA ASN A 621 1.48 14.67 -15.68
C ASN A 621 1.15 13.24 -15.18
N PRO A 622 -0.07 13.00 -14.68
CA PRO A 622 -0.41 11.75 -14.00
C PRO A 622 -0.48 10.53 -14.93
N ASN A 623 -0.51 10.73 -16.23
CA ASN A 623 -0.65 9.72 -17.25
C ASN A 623 0.47 9.76 -18.30
N LEU A 624 1.65 10.32 -17.96
CA LEU A 624 2.81 10.38 -18.87
C LEU A 624 3.19 8.97 -19.34
N ILE A 625 3.21 8.02 -18.42
CA ILE A 625 3.44 6.60 -18.71
C ILE A 625 2.25 5.80 -18.17
N ARG A 626 1.55 5.14 -19.07
CA ARG A 626 0.39 4.29 -18.75
C ARG A 626 0.31 3.11 -19.71
N PRO A 627 -0.39 2.02 -19.35
CA PRO A 627 -0.63 0.92 -20.26
C PRO A 627 -1.39 1.36 -21.50
N VAL A 628 -0.88 0.94 -22.68
CA VAL A 628 -1.53 1.17 -23.96
C VAL A 628 -1.90 -0.17 -24.57
N GLU A 629 -3.18 -0.37 -24.88
CA GLU A 629 -3.69 -1.59 -25.49
C GLU A 629 -3.74 -1.46 -27.01
N THR A 630 -3.30 -2.51 -27.70
CA THR A 630 -3.34 -2.68 -29.14
C THR A 630 -3.86 -4.08 -29.50
N THR A 631 -4.31 -4.27 -30.71
CA THR A 631 -4.68 -5.60 -31.22
C THR A 631 -3.45 -6.33 -31.73
N ALA A 632 -3.39 -7.64 -31.50
CA ALA A 632 -2.40 -8.53 -32.09
C ALA A 632 -3.12 -9.72 -32.75
N THR A 633 -2.49 -10.30 -33.76
CA THR A 633 -3.07 -11.42 -34.50
C THR A 633 -2.24 -12.68 -34.29
N CYS A 634 -2.93 -13.76 -33.92
CA CYS A 634 -2.35 -15.08 -33.86
C CYS A 634 -2.78 -15.87 -35.10
N VAL A 635 -1.84 -16.44 -35.81
CA VAL A 635 -2.06 -17.26 -36.98
C VAL A 635 -1.93 -18.75 -36.71
N SER A 636 -2.71 -19.56 -37.39
CA SER A 636 -2.58 -21.03 -37.30
C SER A 636 -1.38 -21.50 -38.12
N LYS A 637 -0.48 -22.28 -37.53
CA LYS A 637 0.66 -22.88 -38.23
C LYS A 637 0.78 -24.37 -37.85
N LYS A 638 0.44 -25.26 -38.78
CA LYS A 638 0.39 -26.72 -38.49
C LYS A 638 -0.52 -27.03 -37.30
N ASN A 639 0.03 -27.51 -36.21
CA ASN A 639 -0.70 -27.93 -34.99
C ASN A 639 -0.57 -26.92 -33.84
N MET A 640 -0.19 -25.69 -34.10
CA MET A 640 -0.02 -24.64 -33.09
C MET A 640 -0.58 -23.29 -33.56
N THR A 641 -0.82 -22.42 -32.63
CA THR A 641 -1.08 -21.01 -32.86
C THR A 641 0.21 -20.23 -32.65
N VAL A 642 0.51 -19.29 -33.54
CA VAL A 642 1.74 -18.49 -33.50
C VAL A 642 1.40 -17.00 -33.51
N LEU A 643 2.03 -16.24 -32.63
CA LEU A 643 2.02 -14.79 -32.62
C LEU A 643 3.44 -14.30 -32.93
N ASN A 644 3.59 -13.47 -33.97
CA ASN A 644 4.84 -12.77 -34.25
C ASN A 644 4.66 -11.31 -33.88
N ASP A 645 5.62 -10.75 -33.18
CA ASP A 645 5.59 -9.34 -32.77
C ASP A 645 7.00 -8.77 -32.67
N LYS A 646 7.07 -7.44 -32.69
CA LYS A 646 8.29 -6.68 -32.43
C LYS A 646 8.12 -5.97 -31.10
N LEU A 647 8.78 -6.51 -30.05
CA LEU A 647 8.81 -5.89 -28.73
C LEU A 647 9.62 -4.60 -28.81
N PRO A 648 9.10 -3.45 -28.40
CA PRO A 648 9.89 -2.24 -28.30
C PRO A 648 11.08 -2.43 -27.35
N ALA A 649 12.14 -1.66 -27.55
CA ALA A 649 13.19 -1.52 -26.56
C ALA A 649 12.59 -1.00 -25.23
N LYS A 650 13.16 -1.41 -24.11
CA LYS A 650 12.73 -0.90 -22.79
C LYS A 650 11.20 -0.92 -22.65
N SER A 651 10.59 -2.09 -22.66
CA SER A 651 9.14 -2.25 -22.59
C SER A 651 8.71 -3.45 -21.76
N PHE A 652 7.55 -3.33 -21.14
CA PHE A 652 6.81 -4.46 -20.58
C PHE A 652 5.52 -4.65 -21.36
N ARG A 653 5.34 -5.85 -21.92
CA ARG A 653 4.18 -6.18 -22.75
C ARG A 653 3.48 -7.44 -22.27
N MET A 654 2.18 -7.37 -22.18
CA MET A 654 1.29 -8.48 -21.85
C MET A 654 0.39 -8.80 -23.02
N TYR A 655 0.38 -10.07 -23.43
CA TYR A 655 -0.54 -10.58 -24.46
C TYR A 655 -1.66 -11.36 -23.77
N LYS A 656 -2.92 -11.08 -24.15
CA LYS A 656 -4.08 -11.91 -23.82
C LYS A 656 -4.62 -12.53 -25.11
N ILE A 657 -4.64 -13.87 -25.15
CA ILE A 657 -4.99 -14.66 -26.33
C ILE A 657 -6.26 -15.46 -26.01
N LYS A 658 -7.32 -15.22 -26.81
CA LYS A 658 -8.64 -15.84 -26.68
C LYS A 658 -8.88 -16.93 -27.68
#